data_f1912f2dbeb98d7ec43a831c8fd51b2b
#
_entry.id   f1912f2dbeb98d7ec43a831c8fd51b2b
#
_cell.length_a   1.000
_cell.length_b   1.000
_cell.length_c   1.000
_cell.angle_alpha   90.00
_cell.angle_beta   90.00
_cell.angle_gamma   90.00
#
_symmetry.space_group_name_H-M   'P 1'
#
loop_
_entity.id
_entity.type
_entity.pdbx_description
1 polymer ?
#
loop_
_entity_poly.entity_id
_entity_poly.type
_entity_poly.pdbx_seq_one_letter_code
_entity_poly.pdbx_strand_id
1 'polypeptide(L)'
;MNENELDLIRNSELFDAEWYCGQYPDVRLLNMDPAEHFLRFGWLLDRKPSRDFDLKQVLDSTGTDVSGRRNPLIAFLKHQNAVHASDTSQKQLTKPAPAGEITDVAPNPGRGKQADSEQSDYQLLLTRFDEAYYVRRYQDIARSKVDPALHFLRHGGFEGRNPRADFDTRFYVSQNPDVKAEKINPFLHYLKVGRAEGRQPAPLSAGNQHFDHVAEMLNMSPRQLESLVAERKEDIKGRLLAGELGEMVAKAEKLDPLVKHVWLAALDPGISPIRSQGWTHQIAAMHRLQESAGWRRAKVAVLIPWVHVSGAARVAAYLTTALASLFDPDDIIVIRTETSEFQFPEWFPEGCRQIDFAAETQGMEVSNKQRLLVEFLRSLKLQHVFNVNSLTFWEALEDFGIALSKSMKLHAYLFCNEKNLYGDWVGYPVRNYHKYADILQTVICDSQFLADELAARFLVPPQQAASLRVLDTPINTVIAPATPVMRRPDQRPRVYWAGRLDRQKRVDIAFAIAEQMPDVDFHFWGKPTLDRGFEKLSVPENVTLEGLYKDFEDLPLAKCDAWLYTAEWDGVPNILLDVSSAAIPLVGSIAGGTGEVLVQDMSEPVTQIEDIDAYVRALRRVFSDPAGARSRALKLRDIILSKRSSSAYSASIQSLLTCEDENE
;
A
#
# COMPACT_ATOMS: atom_id res chain seq x y z
N MET A 1 -6.04 14.08 31.90
CA MET A 1 -5.71 15.05 30.85
C MET A 1 -4.51 15.84 31.35
N ASN A 2 -3.49 15.99 30.56
CA ASN A 2 -2.27 16.67 30.99
C ASN A 2 -2.45 18.16 30.64
N GLU A 3 -2.84 18.99 31.61
CA GLU A 3 -3.02 20.45 31.41
C GLU A 3 -1.81 21.09 30.72
N ASN A 4 -0.62 20.58 31.02
CA ASN A 4 0.63 21.02 30.37
C ASN A 4 0.66 20.79 28.84
N GLU A 5 -0.04 19.78 28.31
CA GLU A 5 -0.05 19.49 26.85
C GLU A 5 -1.06 20.38 26.12
N LEU A 6 -2.15 20.74 26.76
CA LEU A 6 -3.12 21.67 26.22
C LEU A 6 -2.54 23.09 26.12
N ASP A 7 -1.83 23.51 27.16
CA ASP A 7 -1.16 24.81 27.18
C ASP A 7 -0.01 24.89 26.17
N LEU A 8 0.69 23.78 25.92
CA LEU A 8 1.71 23.71 24.86
C LEU A 8 1.10 23.98 23.46
N ILE A 9 -0.09 23.44 23.18
CA ILE A 9 -0.77 23.69 21.91
C ILE A 9 -1.30 25.11 21.83
N ARG A 10 -1.98 25.61 22.89
CA ARG A 10 -2.56 26.95 22.93
C ARG A 10 -1.52 28.07 22.73
N ASN A 11 -0.33 27.87 23.30
CA ASN A 11 0.75 28.86 23.25
C ASN A 11 1.70 28.67 22.06
N SER A 12 1.43 27.69 21.19
CA SER A 12 2.25 27.41 20.03
C SER A 12 1.86 28.26 18.83
N GLU A 13 2.85 28.89 18.19
CA GLU A 13 2.67 29.57 16.90
C GLU A 13 2.25 28.62 15.76
N LEU A 14 2.36 27.31 15.98
CA LEU A 14 1.97 26.29 15.00
C LEU A 14 0.48 25.90 15.08
N PHE A 15 -0.26 26.42 16.09
CA PHE A 15 -1.71 26.19 16.23
C PHE A 15 -2.47 27.50 16.05
N ASP A 16 -3.28 27.59 15.01
CA ASP A 16 -4.16 28.74 14.74
C ASP A 16 -5.61 28.34 15.05
N ALA A 17 -6.10 28.77 16.20
CA ALA A 17 -7.44 28.45 16.69
C ALA A 17 -8.55 29.03 15.81
N GLU A 18 -8.36 30.22 15.26
CA GLU A 18 -9.36 30.89 14.43
C GLU A 18 -9.47 30.22 13.04
N TRP A 19 -8.33 29.93 12.43
CA TRP A 19 -8.25 29.17 11.19
C TRP A 19 -8.80 27.75 11.39
N TYR A 20 -8.43 27.08 12.50
CA TYR A 20 -8.88 25.72 12.81
C TYR A 20 -10.41 25.63 12.91
N CYS A 21 -11.04 26.57 13.62
CA CYS A 21 -12.50 26.68 13.69
C CYS A 21 -13.16 27.09 12.37
N GLY A 22 -12.46 27.80 11.52
CA GLY A 22 -12.92 28.16 10.18
C GLY A 22 -12.87 26.99 9.21
N GLN A 23 -11.80 26.21 9.28
CA GLN A 23 -11.58 25.03 8.44
C GLN A 23 -12.46 23.84 8.84
N TYR A 24 -12.72 23.70 10.16
CA TYR A 24 -13.48 22.57 10.73
C TYR A 24 -14.70 23.08 11.52
N PRO A 25 -15.84 23.38 10.84
CA PRO A 25 -17.01 24.00 11.48
C PRO A 25 -17.65 23.18 12.61
N ASP A 26 -17.45 21.84 12.62
CA ASP A 26 -17.92 20.95 13.66
C ASP A 26 -17.33 21.27 15.03
N VAL A 27 -16.13 21.84 15.10
CA VAL A 27 -15.49 22.27 16.36
C VAL A 27 -16.34 23.34 17.07
N ARG A 28 -16.90 24.27 16.31
CA ARG A 28 -17.82 25.29 16.84
C ARG A 28 -19.13 24.70 17.30
N LEU A 29 -19.65 23.69 16.56
CA LEU A 29 -20.91 23.00 16.93
C LEU A 29 -20.78 22.21 18.23
N LEU A 30 -19.59 21.68 18.52
CA LEU A 30 -19.32 20.94 19.75
C LEU A 30 -19.10 21.86 20.96
N ASN A 31 -19.04 23.18 20.79
CA ASN A 31 -18.75 24.18 21.81
C ASN A 31 -17.49 23.79 22.66
N MET A 32 -16.49 23.24 21.99
CA MET A 32 -15.24 22.78 22.59
C MET A 32 -14.12 23.77 22.27
N ASP A 33 -13.17 23.93 23.19
CA ASP A 33 -11.96 24.68 22.94
C ASP A 33 -11.19 24.09 21.73
N PRO A 34 -10.78 24.90 20.73
CA PRO A 34 -10.17 24.39 19.51
C PRO A 34 -8.88 23.59 19.74
N ALA A 35 -8.05 24.03 20.70
CA ALA A 35 -6.81 23.35 21.05
C ALA A 35 -7.10 22.00 21.77
N GLU A 36 -8.12 21.98 22.63
CA GLU A 36 -8.59 20.76 23.27
C GLU A 36 -9.18 19.78 22.25
N HIS A 37 -9.96 20.29 21.30
CA HIS A 37 -10.50 19.47 20.22
C HIS A 37 -9.36 18.87 19.38
N PHE A 38 -8.35 19.67 19.00
CA PHE A 38 -7.20 19.19 18.24
C PHE A 38 -6.42 18.14 19.04
N LEU A 39 -6.19 18.38 20.33
CA LEU A 39 -5.47 17.45 21.21
C LEU A 39 -6.17 16.09 21.35
N ARG A 40 -7.50 16.08 21.41
CA ARG A 40 -8.28 14.85 21.65
C ARG A 40 -8.64 14.12 20.37
N PHE A 41 -9.04 14.84 19.34
CA PHE A 41 -9.69 14.27 18.15
C PHE A 41 -9.03 14.72 16.85
N GLY A 42 -8.63 16.00 16.73
CA GLY A 42 -8.24 16.59 15.47
C GLY A 42 -7.05 15.88 14.81
N TRP A 43 -6.03 15.56 15.56
CA TRP A 43 -4.86 14.85 15.05
C TRP A 43 -5.16 13.38 14.67
N LEU A 44 -6.11 12.73 15.35
CA LEU A 44 -6.59 11.37 14.99
C LEU A 44 -7.42 11.37 13.71
N LEU A 45 -8.03 12.52 13.39
CA LEU A 45 -8.81 12.75 12.18
C LEU A 45 -7.96 13.36 11.06
N ASP A 46 -6.64 13.33 11.20
CA ASP A 46 -5.66 13.89 10.24
C ASP A 46 -5.88 15.37 9.91
N ARG A 47 -6.38 16.15 10.89
CA ARG A 47 -6.65 17.58 10.76
C ARG A 47 -5.37 18.38 11.00
N LYS A 48 -5.19 19.44 10.20
CA LYS A 48 -4.07 20.37 10.36
C LYS A 48 -4.35 21.34 11.52
N PRO A 49 -3.35 21.68 12.35
CA PRO A 49 -3.49 22.66 13.42
C PRO A 49 -3.49 24.11 12.94
N SER A 50 -2.91 24.38 11.76
CA SER A 50 -2.87 25.69 11.11
C SER A 50 -2.72 25.53 9.59
N ARG A 51 -2.89 26.64 8.85
CA ARG A 51 -2.86 26.67 7.38
C ARG A 51 -1.54 26.16 6.80
N ASP A 52 -0.45 26.55 7.41
CA ASP A 52 0.91 26.31 6.90
C ASP A 52 1.61 25.11 7.56
N PHE A 53 0.88 24.36 8.39
CA PHE A 53 1.44 23.19 9.09
C PHE A 53 1.58 22.01 8.15
N ASP A 54 2.82 21.54 7.98
CA ASP A 54 3.15 20.29 7.26
C ASP A 54 3.67 19.25 8.24
N LEU A 55 2.84 18.24 8.51
CA LEU A 55 3.17 17.13 9.41
C LEU A 55 4.40 16.36 8.93
N LYS A 56 4.57 16.17 7.62
CA LYS A 56 5.69 15.44 7.06
C LYS A 56 7.02 16.18 7.29
N GLN A 57 7.03 17.49 7.09
CA GLN A 57 8.19 18.32 7.37
C GLN A 57 8.59 18.31 8.85
N VAL A 58 7.60 18.25 9.74
CA VAL A 58 7.80 18.16 11.19
C VAL A 58 8.39 16.81 11.59
N LEU A 59 7.91 15.71 11.01
CA LEU A 59 8.41 14.36 11.26
C LEU A 59 9.83 14.15 10.74
N ASP A 60 10.11 14.64 9.53
CA ASP A 60 11.44 14.56 8.90
C ASP A 60 12.49 15.36 9.69
N SER A 61 12.08 16.46 10.36
CA SER A 61 12.98 17.31 11.15
C SER A 61 13.30 16.76 12.55
N THR A 62 12.46 15.88 13.09
CA THR A 62 12.61 15.37 14.46
C THR A 62 13.21 13.97 14.54
N GLY A 63 13.26 13.22 13.42
CA GLY A 63 13.72 11.82 13.42
C GLY A 63 12.91 10.88 14.32
N THR A 64 11.72 11.32 14.76
CA THR A 64 10.87 10.58 15.69
C THR A 64 10.00 9.59 14.94
N ASP A 65 10.19 8.31 15.22
CA ASP A 65 9.29 7.24 14.79
C ASP A 65 7.92 7.41 15.47
N VAL A 66 6.89 7.70 14.68
CA VAL A 66 5.50 7.97 15.13
C VAL A 66 4.70 6.67 15.31
N SER A 67 5.35 5.52 15.45
CA SER A 67 4.69 4.22 15.66
C SER A 67 3.97 4.08 17.03
N GLY A 68 4.02 5.10 17.90
CA GLY A 68 3.32 5.12 19.18
C GLY A 68 2.29 6.24 19.23
N ARG A 69 1.03 5.91 19.50
CA ARG A 69 -0.19 6.70 19.80
C ARG A 69 0.00 8.04 20.52
N ARG A 70 0.87 8.94 20.04
CA ARG A 70 1.11 10.27 20.60
C ARG A 70 0.86 11.34 19.56
N ASN A 71 0.23 12.44 19.98
CA ASN A 71 -0.01 13.59 19.12
C ASN A 71 1.33 14.14 18.55
N PRO A 72 1.51 14.16 17.21
CA PRO A 72 2.78 14.55 16.59
C PRO A 72 3.20 15.99 16.89
N LEU A 73 2.24 16.93 17.00
CA LEU A 73 2.53 18.32 17.35
C LEU A 73 3.08 18.44 18.78
N ILE A 74 2.52 17.66 19.72
CA ILE A 74 3.03 17.60 21.11
C ILE A 74 4.44 17.02 21.14
N ALA A 75 4.71 15.97 20.40
CA ALA A 75 6.05 15.38 20.33
C ALA A 75 7.08 16.38 19.81
N PHE A 76 6.73 17.14 18.77
CA PHE A 76 7.58 18.20 18.22
C PHE A 76 7.82 19.35 19.19
N LEU A 77 6.76 19.88 19.82
CA LEU A 77 6.88 20.99 20.77
C LEU A 77 7.71 20.61 22.01
N LYS A 78 7.59 19.38 22.49
CA LYS A 78 8.43 18.87 23.57
C LYS A 78 9.89 18.73 23.16
N HIS A 79 10.16 18.31 21.93
CA HIS A 79 11.52 18.25 21.40
C HIS A 79 12.15 19.62 21.24
N GLN A 80 11.42 20.61 20.70
CA GLN A 80 11.89 22.00 20.62
C GLN A 80 12.24 22.58 21.99
N ASN A 81 11.38 22.39 22.97
CA ASN A 81 11.62 22.85 24.34
C ASN A 81 12.83 22.17 25.00
N ALA A 82 13.10 20.91 24.69
CA ALA A 82 14.29 20.20 25.18
C ALA A 82 15.59 20.71 24.51
N VAL A 83 15.55 21.05 23.23
CA VAL A 83 16.69 21.65 22.51
C VAL A 83 16.98 23.05 23.01
N HIS A 84 15.95 23.87 23.27
CA HIS A 84 16.11 25.19 23.85
C HIS A 84 16.61 25.19 25.32
N ALA A 85 16.27 24.13 26.09
CA ALA A 85 16.78 23.98 27.45
C ALA A 85 18.27 23.56 27.50
N SER A 86 18.78 22.93 26.45
CA SER A 86 20.22 22.60 26.35
C SER A 86 21.09 23.76 25.82
N ASP A 87 20.49 24.76 25.18
CA ASP A 87 21.21 25.87 24.57
C ASP A 87 21.31 27.11 25.48
N THR A 88 20.65 27.10 26.64
CA THR A 88 20.64 28.22 27.59
C THR A 88 21.91 28.31 28.48
N SER A 89 22.93 27.46 28.21
CA SER A 89 24.20 27.50 28.97
C SER A 89 25.38 28.20 28.26
N GLN A 90 25.20 28.75 27.09
CA GLN A 90 26.26 29.57 26.46
C GLN A 90 25.67 30.59 25.46
N LYS A 91 25.87 31.83 25.82
CA LYS A 91 25.96 33.06 25.05
C LYS A 91 24.88 34.12 25.29
N GLN A 92 25.18 34.98 26.24
CA GLN A 92 24.88 36.41 26.11
C GLN A 92 25.55 36.94 24.84
N LEU A 93 24.75 37.40 23.86
CA LEU A 93 25.23 38.30 22.80
C LEU A 93 24.08 39.18 22.32
N THR A 94 24.14 40.41 22.81
CA THR A 94 23.89 41.72 22.20
C THR A 94 22.80 41.85 21.12
N LYS A 95 21.81 42.70 21.47
CA LYS A 95 20.87 43.34 20.56
C LYS A 95 21.60 44.02 19.38
N PRO A 96 21.05 43.93 18.15
CA PRO A 96 21.52 44.80 17.07
C PRO A 96 21.02 46.24 17.29
N ALA A 97 21.94 47.17 17.14
CA ALA A 97 21.73 48.62 17.17
C ALA A 97 20.98 49.09 15.90
N PRO A 98 20.31 50.25 15.95
CA PRO A 98 19.53 50.77 14.84
C PRO A 98 20.42 51.27 13.69
N ALA A 99 19.85 51.15 12.47
CA ALA A 99 20.47 51.53 11.20
C ALA A 99 21.03 52.99 11.22
N GLY A 100 22.34 53.07 11.03
CA GLY A 100 23.02 54.35 10.82
C GLY A 100 22.86 54.83 9.38
N GLU A 101 22.69 56.12 9.26
CA GLU A 101 22.65 56.88 8.01
C GLU A 101 23.88 56.63 7.15
N ILE A 102 23.65 56.42 5.85
CA ILE A 102 24.70 56.28 4.84
C ILE A 102 25.14 57.65 4.41
N THR A 103 26.32 58.06 4.84
CA THR A 103 27.01 59.25 4.33
C THR A 103 27.68 58.90 2.98
N ASP A 104 27.54 59.81 2.03
CA ASP A 104 28.19 59.86 0.72
C ASP A 104 29.71 59.65 0.79
N VAL A 105 30.21 58.69 0.06
CA VAL A 105 31.63 58.50 -0.24
C VAL A 105 31.85 58.65 -1.76
N ALA A 106 32.73 59.55 -2.12
CA ALA A 106 33.11 59.96 -3.46
C ALA A 106 33.66 58.80 -4.36
N PRO A 107 33.59 58.88 -5.69
CA PRO A 107 33.78 57.81 -6.62
C PRO A 107 35.24 57.42 -6.85
N ASN A 108 35.49 56.10 -6.88
CA ASN A 108 36.75 55.46 -7.20
C ASN A 108 36.79 55.04 -8.70
N PRO A 109 37.83 55.31 -9.49
CA PRO A 109 37.82 55.22 -10.98
C PRO A 109 37.96 53.82 -11.59
N GLY A 110 37.60 52.77 -10.86
CA GLY A 110 37.45 51.40 -11.42
C GLY A 110 36.04 50.98 -11.83
N ARG A 111 35.04 51.85 -11.71
CA ARG A 111 33.59 51.54 -11.76
C ARG A 111 32.93 51.52 -13.14
N GLY A 112 33.56 51.94 -14.22
CA GLY A 112 32.89 52.10 -15.52
C GLY A 112 32.36 50.76 -16.12
N LYS A 113 33.15 49.69 -16.09
CA LYS A 113 32.74 48.39 -16.68
C LYS A 113 31.73 47.62 -15.84
N GLN A 114 31.70 47.80 -14.53
CA GLN A 114 30.79 47.12 -13.62
C GLN A 114 29.41 47.81 -13.61
N ALA A 115 29.33 49.11 -13.78
CA ALA A 115 28.09 49.86 -13.85
C ALA A 115 27.34 49.59 -15.17
N ASP A 116 28.04 49.46 -16.29
CA ASP A 116 27.44 49.12 -17.58
C ASP A 116 26.89 47.67 -17.62
N SER A 117 27.56 46.74 -16.95
CA SER A 117 27.07 45.35 -16.81
C SER A 117 25.83 45.27 -15.91
N GLU A 118 25.81 45.93 -14.77
CA GLU A 118 24.66 45.95 -13.88
C GLU A 118 23.43 46.62 -14.49
N GLN A 119 23.63 47.69 -15.27
CA GLN A 119 22.57 48.36 -16.00
C GLN A 119 21.96 47.41 -17.10
N SER A 120 22.80 46.67 -17.81
CA SER A 120 22.35 45.66 -18.77
C SER A 120 21.56 44.54 -18.10
N ASP A 121 22.02 44.08 -16.95
CA ASP A 121 21.36 43.00 -16.16
C ASP A 121 20.02 43.47 -15.59
N TYR A 122 19.94 44.72 -15.15
CA TYR A 122 18.70 45.36 -14.70
C TYR A 122 17.68 45.47 -15.84
N GLN A 123 18.08 45.88 -17.04
CA GLN A 123 17.19 45.96 -18.20
C GLN A 123 16.70 44.59 -18.63
N LEU A 124 17.56 43.57 -18.62
CA LEU A 124 17.17 42.21 -18.92
C LEU A 124 16.16 41.67 -17.87
N LEU A 125 16.41 41.94 -16.59
CA LEU A 125 15.51 41.56 -15.51
C LEU A 125 14.12 42.15 -15.71
N LEU A 126 14.01 43.45 -16.01
CA LEU A 126 12.74 44.16 -16.22
C LEU A 126 11.87 43.53 -17.31
N THR A 127 12.46 42.82 -18.28
CA THR A 127 11.71 42.19 -19.37
C THR A 127 10.76 41.08 -18.86
N ARG A 128 11.04 40.53 -17.67
CA ARG A 128 10.34 39.35 -17.15
C ARG A 128 10.04 39.39 -15.65
N PHE A 129 10.44 40.46 -14.97
CA PHE A 129 10.16 40.67 -13.53
C PHE A 129 8.71 41.11 -13.33
N ASP A 130 8.00 40.46 -12.39
CA ASP A 130 6.63 40.83 -12.03
C ASP A 130 6.67 41.69 -10.74
N GLU A 131 6.73 43.01 -10.93
CA GLU A 131 6.77 43.96 -9.84
C GLU A 131 5.55 43.87 -8.92
N ALA A 132 4.35 43.74 -9.52
CA ALA A 132 3.12 43.67 -8.76
C ALA A 132 3.05 42.38 -7.89
N TYR A 133 3.51 41.26 -8.41
CA TYR A 133 3.67 40.01 -7.66
C TYR A 133 4.67 40.21 -6.51
N TYR A 134 5.84 40.78 -6.82
CA TYR A 134 6.94 40.90 -5.86
C TYR A 134 6.55 41.81 -4.67
N VAL A 135 5.99 42.97 -4.94
CA VAL A 135 5.53 43.89 -3.91
C VAL A 135 4.39 43.32 -3.07
N ARG A 136 3.44 42.65 -3.71
CA ARG A 136 2.33 42.00 -2.98
C ARG A 136 2.82 40.88 -2.06
N ARG A 137 3.82 40.11 -2.48
CA ARG A 137 4.35 38.98 -1.71
C ARG A 137 5.30 39.39 -0.60
N TYR A 138 6.09 40.46 -0.81
CA TYR A 138 7.10 40.92 0.13
C TYR A 138 6.76 42.29 0.67
N GLN A 139 6.05 42.32 1.81
CA GLN A 139 5.50 43.51 2.46
C GLN A 139 6.57 44.49 2.95
N ASP A 140 7.77 44.03 3.23
CA ASP A 140 8.93 44.85 3.56
C ASP A 140 9.35 45.74 2.39
N ILE A 141 9.27 45.25 1.16
CA ILE A 141 9.54 46.00 -0.05
C ILE A 141 8.40 46.98 -0.35
N ALA A 142 7.15 46.58 -0.14
CA ALA A 142 5.98 47.42 -0.32
C ALA A 142 6.05 48.69 0.58
N ARG A 143 6.65 48.56 1.77
CA ARG A 143 6.80 49.66 2.76
C ARG A 143 8.08 50.45 2.57
N SER A 144 9.03 49.94 1.83
CA SER A 144 10.30 50.62 1.51
C SER A 144 10.12 51.51 0.27
N LYS A 145 10.94 52.54 0.14
CA LYS A 145 11.02 53.36 -1.09
C LYS A 145 12.03 52.79 -2.10
N VAL A 146 12.40 51.54 -1.99
CA VAL A 146 13.40 50.86 -2.82
C VAL A 146 12.73 50.36 -4.08
N ASP A 147 13.39 50.48 -5.21
CA ASP A 147 12.95 49.88 -6.49
C ASP A 147 12.91 48.35 -6.35
N PRO A 148 11.75 47.71 -6.54
CA PRO A 148 11.58 46.29 -6.32
C PRO A 148 12.47 45.41 -7.21
N ALA A 149 12.68 45.77 -8.47
CA ALA A 149 13.50 45.02 -9.41
C ALA A 149 14.99 45.15 -9.06
N LEU A 150 15.41 46.38 -8.67
CA LEU A 150 16.79 46.62 -8.22
C LEU A 150 17.08 45.88 -6.91
N HIS A 151 16.12 45.88 -5.98
CA HIS A 151 16.22 45.07 -4.75
C HIS A 151 16.39 43.59 -5.08
N PHE A 152 15.56 43.04 -5.95
CA PHE A 152 15.65 41.62 -6.35
C PHE A 152 17.01 41.33 -6.99
N LEU A 153 17.48 42.20 -7.88
CA LEU A 153 18.76 42.05 -8.55
C LEU A 153 19.93 41.94 -7.56
N ARG A 154 19.97 42.84 -6.59
CA ARG A 154 21.08 42.97 -5.64
C ARG A 154 21.00 42.06 -4.42
N HIS A 155 19.79 41.79 -3.94
CA HIS A 155 19.55 41.12 -2.66
C HIS A 155 18.55 39.96 -2.79
N GLY A 156 17.34 40.23 -3.26
CA GLY A 156 16.22 39.28 -3.22
C GLY A 156 16.48 37.95 -3.90
N GLY A 157 17.21 37.95 -5.02
CA GLY A 157 17.61 36.71 -5.70
C GLY A 157 18.51 35.82 -4.85
N PHE A 158 19.40 36.43 -4.06
CA PHE A 158 20.30 35.68 -3.16
C PHE A 158 19.65 35.33 -1.83
N GLU A 159 18.61 36.02 -1.43
CA GLU A 159 17.75 35.72 -0.28
C GLU A 159 16.75 34.59 -0.59
N GLY A 160 16.69 34.12 -1.83
CA GLY A 160 15.75 33.09 -2.26
C GLY A 160 14.32 33.61 -2.44
N ARG A 161 14.15 34.95 -2.66
CA ARG A 161 12.85 35.53 -3.01
C ARG A 161 12.50 35.22 -4.48
N ASN A 162 11.23 35.02 -4.76
CA ASN A 162 10.75 34.73 -6.11
C ASN A 162 10.43 36.02 -6.86
N PRO A 163 10.96 36.24 -8.08
CA PRO A 163 10.73 37.45 -8.88
C PRO A 163 9.36 37.50 -9.55
N ARG A 164 8.71 36.33 -9.67
CA ARG A 164 7.41 36.12 -10.30
C ARG A 164 6.82 34.79 -9.86
N ALA A 165 5.54 34.53 -10.14
CA ALA A 165 4.82 33.39 -9.64
C ALA A 165 5.32 32.02 -10.18
N ASP A 166 5.84 32.01 -11.41
CA ASP A 166 6.31 30.80 -12.12
C ASP A 166 7.82 30.59 -12.05
N PHE A 167 8.53 31.30 -11.16
CA PHE A 167 9.95 31.08 -10.88
C PHE A 167 10.17 30.92 -9.38
N ASP A 168 10.63 29.73 -8.98
CA ASP A 168 11.02 29.44 -7.59
C ASP A 168 12.54 29.49 -7.45
N THR A 169 13.01 30.55 -6.84
CA THR A 169 14.44 30.82 -6.67
C THR A 169 15.15 29.73 -5.86
N ARG A 170 14.53 29.24 -4.79
CA ARG A 170 15.11 28.19 -3.94
C ARG A 170 15.19 26.87 -4.68
N PHE A 171 14.13 26.49 -5.36
CA PHE A 171 14.10 25.31 -6.22
C PHE A 171 15.18 25.40 -7.30
N TYR A 172 15.23 26.51 -8.03
CA TYR A 172 16.19 26.68 -9.11
C TYR A 172 17.64 26.52 -8.64
N VAL A 173 17.99 27.13 -7.50
CA VAL A 173 19.33 26.99 -6.90
C VAL A 173 19.60 25.57 -6.41
N SER A 174 18.59 24.87 -5.88
CA SER A 174 18.75 23.49 -5.41
C SER A 174 19.00 22.51 -6.56
N GLN A 175 18.38 22.75 -7.71
CA GLN A 175 18.56 21.93 -8.91
C GLN A 175 19.80 22.29 -9.73
N ASN A 176 20.41 23.45 -9.47
CA ASN A 176 21.55 24.00 -10.22
C ASN A 176 22.66 24.44 -9.27
N PRO A 177 23.48 23.50 -8.73
CA PRO A 177 24.53 23.82 -7.77
C PRO A 177 25.61 24.76 -8.33
N ASP A 178 25.84 24.78 -9.63
CA ASP A 178 26.74 25.67 -10.36
C ASP A 178 26.35 27.14 -10.17
N VAL A 179 25.08 27.48 -10.27
CA VAL A 179 24.57 28.85 -10.04
C VAL A 179 24.88 29.35 -8.64
N LYS A 180 24.77 28.45 -7.65
CA LYS A 180 25.13 28.76 -6.25
C LYS A 180 26.62 28.98 -6.07
N ALA A 181 27.45 28.12 -6.70
CA ALA A 181 28.91 28.16 -6.61
C ALA A 181 29.47 29.46 -7.23
N GLU A 182 28.93 29.89 -8.36
CA GLU A 182 29.35 31.08 -9.10
C GLU A 182 28.75 32.38 -8.54
N LYS A 183 27.88 32.30 -7.55
CA LYS A 183 27.21 33.47 -6.92
C LYS A 183 26.50 34.36 -7.93
N ILE A 184 25.88 33.76 -8.94
CA ILE A 184 25.09 34.52 -9.94
C ILE A 184 23.65 34.65 -9.43
N ASN A 185 22.98 35.78 -9.72
CA ASN A 185 21.57 35.91 -9.43
C ASN A 185 20.77 34.84 -10.19
N PRO A 186 20.02 33.98 -9.50
CA PRO A 186 19.41 32.77 -10.10
C PRO A 186 18.46 33.06 -11.26
N PHE A 187 17.68 34.14 -11.17
CA PHE A 187 16.74 34.49 -12.24
C PHE A 187 17.45 35.10 -13.45
N LEU A 188 18.50 35.91 -13.24
CA LEU A 188 19.34 36.37 -14.34
C LEU A 188 20.04 35.21 -15.05
N HIS A 189 20.60 34.27 -14.32
CA HIS A 189 21.16 33.06 -14.90
C HIS A 189 20.13 32.35 -15.77
N TYR A 190 18.91 32.15 -15.25
CA TYR A 190 17.81 31.54 -15.99
C TYR A 190 17.50 32.32 -17.29
N LEU A 191 17.43 33.65 -17.24
CA LEU A 191 17.12 34.44 -18.40
C LEU A 191 18.24 34.44 -19.45
N LYS A 192 19.51 34.42 -19.03
CA LYS A 192 20.68 34.46 -19.92
C LYS A 192 20.98 33.11 -20.57
N VAL A 193 20.93 32.05 -19.76
CA VAL A 193 21.45 30.73 -20.16
C VAL A 193 20.46 29.62 -19.83
N GLY A 194 19.97 29.56 -18.60
CA GLY A 194 19.23 28.40 -18.08
C GLY A 194 17.97 28.07 -18.87
N ARG A 195 17.30 29.11 -19.42
CA ARG A 195 16.11 28.89 -20.28
C ARG A 195 16.47 28.20 -21.59
N ALA A 196 17.58 28.55 -22.20
CA ALA A 196 18.06 27.93 -23.44
C ALA A 196 18.55 26.49 -23.20
N GLU A 197 19.12 26.25 -22.04
CA GLU A 197 19.56 24.92 -21.59
C GLU A 197 18.41 24.03 -21.11
N GLY A 198 17.16 24.52 -21.07
CA GLY A 198 16.01 23.76 -20.61
C GLY A 198 15.92 23.57 -19.09
N ARG A 199 16.69 24.36 -18.28
CA ARG A 199 16.63 24.25 -16.83
C ARG A 199 15.26 24.66 -16.30
N GLN A 200 14.74 23.90 -15.33
CA GLN A 200 13.41 24.14 -14.77
C GLN A 200 13.40 25.36 -13.84
N PRO A 201 12.51 26.36 -14.05
CA PRO A 201 12.42 27.57 -13.24
C PRO A 201 11.73 27.37 -11.89
N ALA A 202 10.84 26.37 -11.78
CA ALA A 202 10.08 26.02 -10.59
C ALA A 202 9.74 24.53 -10.63
N PRO A 203 9.39 23.91 -9.49
CA PRO A 203 8.83 22.57 -9.51
C PRO A 203 7.55 22.59 -10.36
N LEU A 204 7.25 21.45 -10.98
CA LEU A 204 5.92 21.26 -11.60
C LEU A 204 4.87 21.60 -10.53
N SER A 205 3.86 22.37 -10.91
CA SER A 205 2.79 22.71 -9.97
C SER A 205 2.23 21.43 -9.38
N ALA A 206 1.80 21.46 -8.12
CA ALA A 206 1.16 20.29 -7.48
C ALA A 206 0.02 19.73 -8.33
N GLY A 207 -0.58 20.57 -9.19
CA GLY A 207 -1.54 20.24 -10.23
C GLY A 207 -1.03 19.41 -11.38
N ASN A 208 0.25 19.38 -11.61
CA ASN A 208 0.87 18.81 -12.81
C ASN A 208 1.86 17.68 -12.48
N GLN A 209 1.92 17.22 -11.22
CA GLN A 209 2.81 16.13 -10.81
C GLN A 209 2.59 14.82 -11.58
N HIS A 210 1.39 14.63 -12.13
CA HIS A 210 1.04 13.45 -12.94
C HIS A 210 1.26 13.65 -14.43
N PHE A 211 1.79 14.80 -14.86
CA PHE A 211 2.09 15.04 -16.26
C PHE A 211 3.24 14.19 -16.77
N ASP A 212 4.12 13.69 -15.89
CA ASP A 212 5.21 12.80 -16.26
C ASP A 212 4.71 11.58 -17.04
N HIS A 213 3.67 10.92 -16.57
CA HIS A 213 3.08 9.74 -17.22
C HIS A 213 2.42 10.07 -18.58
N VAL A 214 1.71 11.20 -18.65
CA VAL A 214 1.07 11.62 -19.90
C VAL A 214 2.11 12.10 -20.91
N ALA A 215 3.16 12.77 -20.43
CA ALA A 215 4.27 13.22 -21.26
C ALA A 215 5.02 12.04 -21.87
N GLU A 216 5.26 10.99 -21.09
CA GLU A 216 5.86 9.75 -21.57
C GLU A 216 5.01 9.10 -22.69
N MET A 217 3.69 8.94 -22.45
CA MET A 217 2.76 8.43 -23.45
C MET A 217 2.76 9.23 -24.77
N LEU A 218 2.91 10.55 -24.67
CA LEU A 218 2.95 11.46 -25.83
C LEU A 218 4.36 11.65 -26.41
N ASN A 219 5.36 10.95 -25.86
CA ASN A 219 6.77 11.06 -26.22
C ASN A 219 7.29 12.51 -26.20
N MET A 220 6.95 13.24 -25.12
CA MET A 220 7.36 14.62 -24.89
C MET A 220 7.83 14.81 -23.43
N SER A 221 8.54 15.89 -23.15
CA SER A 221 8.89 16.22 -21.76
C SER A 221 7.67 16.74 -21.00
N PRO A 222 7.60 16.56 -19.67
CA PRO A 222 6.51 17.11 -18.83
C PRO A 222 6.30 18.61 -19.02
N ARG A 223 7.36 19.34 -19.28
CA ARG A 223 7.33 20.79 -19.53
C ARG A 223 6.72 21.12 -20.90
N GLN A 224 6.99 20.33 -21.93
CA GLN A 224 6.33 20.49 -23.22
C GLN A 224 4.84 20.24 -23.09
N LEU A 225 4.45 19.25 -22.28
CA LEU A 225 3.06 18.98 -21.96
C LEU A 225 2.39 20.14 -21.21
N GLU A 226 3.06 20.72 -20.19
CA GLU A 226 2.56 21.91 -19.49
C GLU A 226 2.33 23.07 -20.45
N SER A 227 3.29 23.32 -21.34
CA SER A 227 3.17 24.37 -22.35
C SER A 227 2.02 24.13 -23.32
N LEU A 228 1.86 22.89 -23.76
CA LEU A 228 0.75 22.48 -24.64
C LEU A 228 -0.61 22.66 -23.93
N VAL A 229 -0.72 22.28 -22.66
CA VAL A 229 -1.93 22.45 -21.85
C VAL A 229 -2.26 23.93 -21.67
N ALA A 230 -1.26 24.76 -21.36
CA ALA A 230 -1.42 26.21 -21.22
C ALA A 230 -1.88 26.85 -22.53
N GLU A 231 -1.26 26.47 -23.67
CA GLU A 231 -1.65 26.95 -24.99
C GLU A 231 -3.10 26.56 -25.34
N ARG A 232 -3.47 25.29 -25.09
CA ARG A 232 -4.84 24.82 -25.30
C ARG A 232 -5.86 25.51 -24.42
N LYS A 233 -5.49 25.81 -23.16
CA LYS A 233 -6.34 26.58 -22.26
C LYS A 233 -6.63 27.98 -22.82
N GLU A 234 -5.60 28.67 -23.29
CA GLU A 234 -5.73 30.02 -23.87
C GLU A 234 -6.51 29.99 -25.22
N ASP A 235 -6.32 28.97 -26.06
CA ASP A 235 -7.10 28.77 -27.28
C ASP A 235 -8.59 28.61 -26.96
N ILE A 236 -8.94 27.71 -26.01
CA ILE A 236 -10.33 27.51 -25.59
C ILE A 236 -10.93 28.79 -25.02
N LYS A 237 -10.19 29.49 -24.16
CA LYS A 237 -10.58 30.76 -23.58
C LYS A 237 -10.83 31.83 -24.66
N GLY A 238 -9.91 31.95 -25.62
CA GLY A 238 -10.06 32.87 -26.75
C GLY A 238 -11.30 32.55 -27.60
N ARG A 239 -11.57 31.29 -27.88
CA ARG A 239 -12.76 30.86 -28.63
C ARG A 239 -14.06 31.11 -27.88
N LEU A 240 -14.09 30.91 -26.56
CA LEU A 240 -15.25 31.23 -25.73
C LEU A 240 -15.51 32.73 -25.66
N LEU A 241 -14.47 33.56 -25.61
CA LEU A 241 -14.58 35.02 -25.58
C LEU A 241 -14.97 35.62 -26.94
N ALA A 242 -14.53 35.04 -28.05
CA ALA A 242 -14.80 35.49 -29.41
C ALA A 242 -16.05 34.90 -30.06
N GLY A 243 -16.64 33.82 -29.46
CA GLY A 243 -17.80 33.13 -29.99
C GLY A 243 -19.13 33.74 -29.56
N GLU A 244 -20.22 33.03 -29.92
CA GLU A 244 -21.61 33.43 -29.63
C GLU A 244 -21.82 33.76 -28.14
N LEU A 245 -21.23 32.97 -27.23
CA LEU A 245 -21.29 33.25 -25.78
C LEU A 245 -20.64 34.59 -25.42
N GLY A 246 -19.50 34.91 -26.02
CA GLY A 246 -18.81 36.19 -25.84
C GLY A 246 -19.68 37.38 -26.31
N GLU A 247 -20.35 37.22 -27.45
CA GLU A 247 -21.32 38.23 -27.95
C GLU A 247 -22.52 38.40 -27.01
N MET A 248 -23.04 37.29 -26.48
CA MET A 248 -24.13 37.33 -25.49
C MET A 248 -23.71 38.04 -24.21
N VAL A 249 -22.50 37.76 -23.70
CA VAL A 249 -21.91 38.44 -22.54
C VAL A 249 -21.75 39.94 -22.83
N ALA A 250 -21.24 40.31 -24.01
CA ALA A 250 -21.10 41.70 -24.42
C ALA A 250 -22.46 42.47 -24.52
N LYS A 251 -23.50 41.77 -24.89
CA LYS A 251 -24.87 42.33 -24.88
C LYS A 251 -25.40 42.49 -23.43
N ALA A 252 -25.19 41.48 -22.59
CA ALA A 252 -25.59 41.52 -21.19
C ALA A 252 -24.80 42.57 -20.37
N GLU A 253 -23.52 42.78 -20.67
CA GLU A 253 -22.70 43.79 -20.05
C GLU A 253 -23.28 45.24 -20.18
N LYS A 254 -23.95 45.51 -21.30
CA LYS A 254 -24.62 46.80 -21.50
C LYS A 254 -25.78 47.04 -20.51
N LEU A 255 -26.36 45.95 -20.01
CA LEU A 255 -27.44 45.98 -19.02
C LEU A 255 -26.89 45.93 -17.58
N ASP A 256 -25.91 45.04 -17.36
CA ASP A 256 -25.24 44.89 -16.09
C ASP A 256 -23.71 44.68 -16.30
N PRO A 257 -22.88 45.71 -15.99
CA PRO A 257 -21.42 45.61 -16.14
C PRO A 257 -20.76 44.47 -15.34
N LEU A 258 -21.39 43.98 -14.26
CA LEU A 258 -20.81 42.93 -13.44
C LEU A 258 -20.82 41.55 -14.17
N VAL A 259 -21.71 41.34 -15.12
CA VAL A 259 -21.81 40.09 -15.89
C VAL A 259 -20.50 39.71 -16.53
N LYS A 260 -19.84 40.69 -17.21
CA LYS A 260 -18.53 40.44 -17.86
C LYS A 260 -17.44 40.14 -16.85
N HIS A 261 -17.41 40.84 -15.72
CA HIS A 261 -16.43 40.61 -14.67
C HIS A 261 -16.54 39.23 -14.07
N VAL A 262 -17.77 38.80 -13.74
CA VAL A 262 -18.05 37.43 -13.23
C VAL A 262 -17.69 36.38 -14.26
N TRP A 263 -18.02 36.61 -15.53
CA TRP A 263 -17.67 35.70 -16.63
C TRP A 263 -16.17 35.51 -16.77
N LEU A 264 -15.39 36.58 -16.81
CA LEU A 264 -13.93 36.51 -16.91
C LEU A 264 -13.30 35.82 -15.70
N ALA A 265 -13.81 36.09 -14.49
CA ALA A 265 -13.37 35.42 -13.27
C ALA A 265 -13.68 33.92 -13.27
N ALA A 266 -14.81 33.52 -13.87
CA ALA A 266 -15.20 32.11 -13.99
C ALA A 266 -14.36 31.35 -15.03
N LEU A 267 -13.94 32.02 -16.11
CA LEU A 267 -13.13 31.37 -17.17
C LEU A 267 -11.73 31.00 -16.69
N ASP A 268 -11.14 31.73 -15.77
CA ASP A 268 -9.75 31.58 -15.38
C ASP A 268 -9.45 30.26 -14.62
N PRO A 269 -10.19 29.87 -13.57
CA PRO A 269 -10.01 28.58 -12.91
C PRO A 269 -10.71 27.43 -13.60
N GLY A 270 -11.80 27.70 -14.35
CA GLY A 270 -12.72 26.67 -14.86
C GLY A 270 -12.29 25.96 -16.14
N ILE A 271 -11.41 26.60 -16.93
CA ILE A 271 -10.97 26.00 -18.21
C ILE A 271 -9.74 25.14 -17.94
N SER A 272 -9.95 23.82 -18.01
CA SER A 272 -8.86 22.84 -18.02
C SER A 272 -9.07 21.87 -19.17
N PRO A 273 -8.12 21.75 -20.11
CA PRO A 273 -8.17 20.72 -21.16
C PRO A 273 -7.99 19.31 -20.62
N ILE A 274 -7.49 19.19 -19.39
CA ILE A 274 -7.35 17.94 -18.65
C ILE A 274 -8.18 18.06 -17.37
N ARG A 275 -9.14 17.15 -17.19
CA ARG A 275 -10.22 17.27 -16.21
C ARG A 275 -9.78 17.34 -14.74
N SER A 276 -8.78 16.56 -14.33
CA SER A 276 -8.19 16.57 -13.00
C SER A 276 -6.88 15.77 -13.00
N GLN A 277 -6.06 15.99 -12.00
CA GLN A 277 -4.80 15.25 -11.80
C GLN A 277 -5.02 13.74 -11.64
N GLY A 278 -5.98 13.35 -10.81
CA GLY A 278 -6.33 11.94 -10.62
C GLY A 278 -6.73 11.26 -11.93
N TRP A 279 -7.37 11.98 -12.85
CA TRP A 279 -7.77 11.46 -14.15
C TRP A 279 -6.59 11.21 -15.09
N THR A 280 -5.61 12.10 -15.13
CA THR A 280 -4.41 11.91 -15.95
C THR A 280 -3.59 10.73 -15.48
N HIS A 281 -3.45 10.57 -14.18
CA HIS A 281 -2.79 9.41 -13.58
C HIS A 281 -3.54 8.11 -13.90
N GLN A 282 -4.88 8.08 -13.77
CA GLN A 282 -5.70 6.92 -14.11
C GLN A 282 -5.59 6.54 -15.60
N ILE A 283 -5.66 7.53 -16.51
CA ILE A 283 -5.51 7.27 -17.96
C ILE A 283 -4.13 6.70 -18.28
N ALA A 284 -3.07 7.28 -17.71
CA ALA A 284 -1.71 6.80 -17.93
C ALA A 284 -1.52 5.38 -17.36
N ALA A 285 -2.01 5.11 -16.15
CA ALA A 285 -1.97 3.77 -15.57
C ALA A 285 -2.78 2.77 -16.40
N MET A 286 -3.99 3.14 -16.86
CA MET A 286 -4.77 2.29 -17.76
C MET A 286 -4.02 1.98 -19.05
N HIS A 287 -3.36 2.96 -19.64
CA HIS A 287 -2.55 2.75 -20.85
C HIS A 287 -1.45 1.71 -20.60
N ARG A 288 -0.65 1.86 -19.54
CA ARG A 288 0.41 0.91 -19.20
C ARG A 288 -0.11 -0.48 -18.83
N LEU A 289 -1.25 -0.55 -18.14
CA LEU A 289 -1.93 -1.82 -17.88
C LEU A 289 -2.36 -2.52 -19.17
N GLN A 290 -2.91 -1.77 -20.13
CA GLN A 290 -3.28 -2.32 -21.44
C GLN A 290 -2.05 -2.73 -22.26
N GLU A 291 -0.97 -1.96 -22.20
CA GLU A 291 0.31 -2.30 -22.82
C GLU A 291 0.88 -3.59 -22.24
N SER A 292 0.92 -3.71 -20.90
CA SER A 292 1.34 -4.93 -20.21
C SER A 292 0.43 -6.13 -20.52
N ALA A 293 -0.87 -5.89 -20.77
CA ALA A 293 -1.82 -6.89 -21.24
C ALA A 293 -1.71 -7.17 -22.77
N GLY A 294 -0.78 -6.51 -23.49
CA GLY A 294 -0.55 -6.67 -24.92
C GLY A 294 -1.69 -6.14 -25.78
N TRP A 295 -2.53 -5.22 -25.27
CA TRP A 295 -3.72 -4.67 -25.96
C TRP A 295 -4.71 -5.74 -26.42
N ARG A 296 -4.77 -6.86 -25.70
CA ARG A 296 -5.55 -8.04 -26.07
C ARG A 296 -6.58 -8.36 -24.99
N ARG A 297 -7.69 -8.97 -25.43
CA ARG A 297 -8.70 -9.53 -24.53
C ARG A 297 -8.13 -10.72 -23.76
N ALA A 298 -8.80 -11.07 -22.67
CA ALA A 298 -8.55 -12.30 -21.92
C ALA A 298 -9.88 -12.96 -21.59
N LYS A 299 -9.88 -14.25 -21.30
CA LYS A 299 -11.09 -14.97 -20.86
C LYS A 299 -11.17 -15.05 -19.35
N VAL A 300 -10.02 -15.23 -18.70
CA VAL A 300 -9.97 -15.47 -17.27
C VAL A 300 -8.96 -14.54 -16.61
N ALA A 301 -9.34 -13.94 -15.47
CA ALA A 301 -8.44 -13.20 -14.58
C ALA A 301 -8.34 -13.89 -13.22
N VAL A 302 -7.13 -14.01 -12.70
CA VAL A 302 -6.84 -14.42 -11.33
C VAL A 302 -6.22 -13.25 -10.60
N LEU A 303 -6.92 -12.72 -9.60
CA LEU A 303 -6.46 -11.61 -8.78
C LEU A 303 -5.83 -12.12 -7.49
N ILE A 304 -4.65 -11.61 -7.19
CA ILE A 304 -3.87 -11.99 -6.01
C ILE A 304 -3.21 -10.73 -5.42
N PRO A 305 -3.06 -10.63 -4.09
CA PRO A 305 -2.43 -9.46 -3.50
C PRO A 305 -0.94 -9.32 -3.87
N TRP A 306 -0.19 -10.40 -3.83
CA TRP A 306 1.24 -10.54 -4.11
C TRP A 306 1.62 -12.01 -4.34
N VAL A 307 2.84 -12.28 -4.78
CA VAL A 307 3.39 -13.64 -4.89
C VAL A 307 4.65 -13.76 -4.05
N HIS A 308 4.49 -14.30 -2.85
CA HIS A 308 5.59 -14.73 -1.97
C HIS A 308 5.24 -16.10 -1.34
N VAL A 309 6.14 -16.66 -0.52
CA VAL A 309 5.87 -17.93 0.17
C VAL A 309 4.64 -17.80 1.06
N SER A 310 3.48 -18.22 0.54
CA SER A 310 2.20 -18.25 1.26
C SER A 310 1.26 -19.29 0.68
N GLY A 311 0.32 -19.77 1.51
CA GLY A 311 -0.70 -20.71 1.08
C GLY A 311 -1.58 -20.17 -0.06
N ALA A 312 -2.02 -18.92 0.04
CA ALA A 312 -2.86 -18.28 -0.98
C ALA A 312 -2.14 -18.14 -2.33
N ALA A 313 -0.85 -17.76 -2.33
CA ALA A 313 -0.07 -17.65 -3.57
C ALA A 313 0.10 -19.02 -4.25
N ARG A 314 0.31 -20.09 -3.47
CA ARG A 314 0.33 -21.47 -4.01
C ARG A 314 -1.01 -21.88 -4.59
N VAL A 315 -2.11 -21.61 -3.90
CA VAL A 315 -3.46 -21.91 -4.40
C VAL A 315 -3.75 -21.14 -5.69
N ALA A 316 -3.36 -19.87 -5.80
CA ALA A 316 -3.50 -19.10 -7.04
C ALA A 316 -2.71 -19.75 -8.19
N ALA A 317 -1.51 -20.27 -7.93
CA ALA A 317 -0.71 -20.97 -8.91
C ALA A 317 -1.37 -22.29 -9.35
N TYR A 318 -1.90 -23.09 -8.42
CA TYR A 318 -2.66 -24.32 -8.73
C TYR A 318 -3.92 -24.03 -9.56
N LEU A 319 -4.67 -23.00 -9.16
CA LEU A 319 -5.84 -22.54 -9.89
C LEU A 319 -5.45 -22.12 -11.32
N THR A 320 -4.41 -21.31 -11.47
CA THR A 320 -3.95 -20.86 -12.79
C THR A 320 -3.48 -22.04 -13.64
N THR A 321 -2.81 -23.04 -13.06
CA THR A 321 -2.39 -24.27 -13.75
C THR A 321 -3.60 -25.09 -14.20
N ALA A 322 -4.61 -25.24 -13.34
CA ALA A 322 -5.85 -25.92 -13.72
C ALA A 322 -6.59 -25.17 -14.84
N LEU A 323 -6.68 -23.85 -14.76
CA LEU A 323 -7.27 -23.02 -15.80
C LEU A 323 -6.51 -23.11 -17.13
N ALA A 324 -5.17 -23.20 -17.12
CA ALA A 324 -4.35 -23.36 -18.31
C ALA A 324 -4.54 -24.74 -19.00
N SER A 325 -5.14 -25.73 -18.33
CA SER A 325 -5.57 -26.97 -18.96
C SER A 325 -6.92 -26.85 -19.70
N LEU A 326 -7.68 -25.76 -19.46
CA LEU A 326 -9.02 -25.54 -19.99
C LEU A 326 -9.08 -24.36 -20.98
N PHE A 327 -8.21 -23.38 -20.81
CA PHE A 327 -8.10 -22.19 -21.63
C PHE A 327 -6.69 -22.07 -22.21
N ASP A 328 -6.57 -21.36 -23.32
CA ASP A 328 -5.24 -20.98 -23.81
C ASP A 328 -4.51 -20.16 -22.73
N PRO A 329 -3.27 -20.47 -22.37
CA PRO A 329 -2.52 -19.70 -21.38
C PRO A 329 -2.49 -18.18 -21.65
N ASP A 330 -2.46 -17.78 -22.91
CA ASP A 330 -2.51 -16.38 -23.32
C ASP A 330 -3.88 -15.70 -23.08
N ASP A 331 -4.95 -16.47 -22.89
CA ASP A 331 -6.27 -16.00 -22.46
C ASP A 331 -6.40 -15.86 -20.93
N ILE A 332 -5.36 -16.22 -20.18
CA ILE A 332 -5.32 -16.13 -18.71
C ILE A 332 -4.42 -14.97 -18.30
N ILE A 333 -4.95 -14.14 -17.40
CA ILE A 333 -4.22 -12.99 -16.86
C ILE A 333 -4.17 -13.07 -15.33
N VAL A 334 -2.96 -12.97 -14.77
CA VAL A 334 -2.73 -12.94 -13.33
C VAL A 334 -2.41 -11.50 -12.92
N ILE A 335 -3.17 -10.95 -11.98
CA ILE A 335 -3.10 -9.54 -11.59
C ILE A 335 -2.70 -9.42 -10.14
N ARG A 336 -1.52 -8.84 -9.86
CA ARG A 336 -1.06 -8.48 -8.50
C ARG A 336 -1.63 -7.12 -8.13
N THR A 337 -2.42 -7.07 -7.06
CA THR A 337 -3.26 -5.90 -6.77
C THR A 337 -2.76 -5.01 -5.64
N GLU A 338 -2.03 -5.54 -4.64
CA GLU A 338 -1.58 -4.80 -3.46
C GLU A 338 -0.11 -4.43 -3.48
N THR A 339 0.76 -5.39 -3.84
CA THR A 339 2.21 -5.15 -3.95
C THR A 339 2.80 -5.75 -5.22
N SER A 340 3.99 -5.24 -5.62
CA SER A 340 4.73 -5.72 -6.79
C SER A 340 5.53 -7.01 -6.52
N GLU A 341 5.45 -7.59 -5.32
CA GLU A 341 6.20 -8.80 -4.99
C GLU A 341 5.82 -9.97 -5.90
N PHE A 342 6.84 -10.54 -6.55
CA PHE A 342 6.70 -11.67 -7.46
C PHE A 342 7.93 -12.59 -7.35
N GLN A 343 8.03 -13.30 -6.21
CA GLN A 343 9.21 -14.09 -5.86
C GLN A 343 9.28 -15.43 -6.60
N PHE A 344 8.14 -15.98 -7.05
CA PHE A 344 8.05 -17.31 -7.64
C PHE A 344 7.28 -17.29 -8.98
N PRO A 345 7.82 -16.65 -10.02
CA PRO A 345 7.16 -16.63 -11.34
C PRO A 345 7.00 -18.02 -11.93
N GLU A 346 7.90 -18.95 -11.62
CA GLU A 346 7.90 -20.35 -12.06
C GLU A 346 6.72 -21.18 -11.54
N TRP A 347 5.98 -20.69 -10.55
CA TRP A 347 4.77 -21.35 -10.07
C TRP A 347 3.60 -21.21 -11.05
N PHE A 348 3.65 -20.22 -11.93
CA PHE A 348 2.59 -19.96 -12.90
C PHE A 348 2.92 -20.54 -14.26
N PRO A 349 1.93 -21.07 -15.01
CA PRO A 349 2.17 -21.60 -16.34
C PRO A 349 2.80 -20.59 -17.29
N GLU A 350 3.73 -21.08 -18.09
CA GLU A 350 4.31 -20.25 -19.17
C GLU A 350 3.21 -19.81 -20.15
N GLY A 351 3.29 -18.59 -20.65
CA GLY A 351 2.32 -17.99 -21.54
C GLY A 351 1.16 -17.26 -20.84
N CYS A 352 0.93 -17.45 -19.53
CA CYS A 352 -0.03 -16.64 -18.79
C CYS A 352 0.50 -15.22 -18.61
N ARG A 353 -0.34 -14.22 -18.91
CA ARG A 353 0.05 -12.80 -18.81
C ARG A 353 0.08 -12.36 -17.35
N GLN A 354 1.17 -11.69 -16.96
CA GLN A 354 1.39 -11.22 -15.59
C GLN A 354 1.28 -9.69 -15.54
N ILE A 355 0.36 -9.17 -14.73
CA ILE A 355 0.13 -7.74 -14.57
C ILE A 355 0.49 -7.28 -13.17
N ASP A 356 1.33 -6.26 -13.08
CA ASP A 356 1.64 -5.55 -11.85
C ASP A 356 0.74 -4.32 -11.68
N PHE A 357 -0.49 -4.56 -11.27
CA PHE A 357 -1.45 -3.50 -11.02
C PHE A 357 -1.01 -2.61 -9.84
N ALA A 358 -0.34 -3.19 -8.85
CA ALA A 358 0.13 -2.45 -7.68
C ALA A 358 1.17 -1.38 -8.05
N ALA A 359 2.14 -1.71 -8.93
CA ALA A 359 3.12 -0.73 -9.42
C ALA A 359 2.44 0.42 -10.17
N GLU A 360 1.51 0.07 -11.07
CA GLU A 360 0.84 1.04 -11.91
C GLU A 360 -0.10 2.00 -11.14
N THR A 361 -0.53 1.59 -9.96
CA THR A 361 -1.44 2.36 -9.10
C THR A 361 -0.76 2.94 -7.86
N GLN A 362 0.57 2.89 -7.79
CA GLN A 362 1.30 3.44 -6.65
C GLN A 362 0.98 4.92 -6.45
N GLY A 363 0.67 5.30 -5.20
CA GLY A 363 0.30 6.67 -4.85
C GLY A 363 -1.11 7.10 -5.25
N MET A 364 -1.92 6.24 -5.89
CA MET A 364 -3.34 6.53 -6.13
C MET A 364 -4.15 6.41 -4.84
N GLU A 365 -5.21 7.23 -4.73
CA GLU A 365 -6.24 7.04 -3.71
C GLU A 365 -6.99 5.71 -3.91
N VAL A 366 -7.47 5.13 -2.82
CA VAL A 366 -8.13 3.81 -2.81
C VAL A 366 -9.30 3.75 -3.79
N SER A 367 -10.17 4.75 -3.77
CA SER A 367 -11.33 4.84 -4.68
C SER A 367 -10.94 4.86 -6.17
N ASN A 368 -9.84 5.53 -6.49
CA ASN A 368 -9.32 5.58 -7.85
C ASN A 368 -8.70 4.25 -8.28
N LYS A 369 -8.03 3.53 -7.36
CA LYS A 369 -7.51 2.16 -7.61
C LYS A 369 -8.66 1.19 -7.89
N GLN A 370 -9.68 1.19 -7.06
CA GLN A 370 -10.86 0.35 -7.21
C GLN A 370 -11.52 0.58 -8.58
N ARG A 371 -11.77 1.83 -8.92
CA ARG A 371 -12.35 2.22 -10.20
C ARG A 371 -11.49 1.79 -11.39
N LEU A 372 -10.18 2.02 -11.32
CA LEU A 372 -9.25 1.62 -12.36
C LEU A 372 -9.21 0.10 -12.54
N LEU A 373 -9.22 -0.67 -11.44
CA LEU A 373 -9.30 -2.13 -11.51
C LEU A 373 -10.57 -2.58 -12.24
N VAL A 374 -11.72 -2.02 -11.88
CA VAL A 374 -13.00 -2.34 -12.53
C VAL A 374 -13.00 -2.00 -14.02
N GLU A 375 -12.50 -0.82 -14.39
CA GLU A 375 -12.39 -0.39 -15.78
C GLU A 375 -11.42 -1.29 -16.56
N PHE A 376 -10.30 -1.69 -15.95
CA PHE A 376 -9.34 -2.60 -16.55
C PHE A 376 -9.95 -3.98 -16.78
N LEU A 377 -10.56 -4.60 -15.78
CA LEU A 377 -11.23 -5.90 -15.91
C LEU A 377 -12.30 -5.89 -17.00
N ARG A 378 -13.13 -4.85 -17.05
CA ARG A 378 -14.17 -4.72 -18.09
C ARG A 378 -13.59 -4.52 -19.49
N SER A 379 -12.45 -3.85 -19.61
CA SER A 379 -11.79 -3.63 -20.91
C SER A 379 -11.25 -4.92 -21.50
N LEU A 380 -10.87 -5.90 -20.68
CA LEU A 380 -10.35 -7.20 -21.10
C LEU A 380 -11.46 -8.13 -21.64
N LYS A 381 -12.76 -7.83 -21.42
CA LYS A 381 -13.90 -8.68 -21.81
C LYS A 381 -13.84 -10.09 -21.23
N LEU A 382 -13.54 -10.18 -19.96
CA LEU A 382 -13.42 -11.43 -19.22
C LEU A 382 -14.74 -12.20 -19.15
N GLN A 383 -14.65 -13.52 -19.15
CA GLN A 383 -15.73 -14.44 -18.83
C GLN A 383 -15.75 -14.74 -17.33
N HIS A 384 -14.57 -14.97 -16.73
CA HIS A 384 -14.42 -15.36 -15.34
C HIS A 384 -13.38 -14.50 -14.64
N VAL A 385 -13.65 -14.13 -13.40
CA VAL A 385 -12.72 -13.46 -12.49
C VAL A 385 -12.64 -14.23 -11.18
N PHE A 386 -11.46 -14.72 -10.85
CA PHE A 386 -11.19 -15.41 -9.59
C PHE A 386 -10.45 -14.47 -8.64
N ASN A 387 -11.06 -14.17 -7.52
CA ASN A 387 -10.40 -13.42 -6.46
C ASN A 387 -9.74 -14.38 -5.47
N VAL A 388 -8.41 -14.35 -5.39
CA VAL A 388 -7.62 -15.11 -4.41
C VAL A 388 -6.98 -14.12 -3.45
N ASN A 389 -7.76 -13.66 -2.46
CA ASN A 389 -7.36 -12.72 -1.40
C ASN A 389 -7.00 -11.27 -1.84
N SER A 390 -7.34 -10.81 -3.05
CA SER A 390 -7.20 -9.39 -3.37
C SER A 390 -8.15 -8.54 -2.54
N LEU A 391 -7.60 -7.64 -1.72
CA LEU A 391 -8.36 -6.66 -0.94
C LEU A 391 -8.98 -5.60 -1.85
N THR A 392 -8.20 -5.09 -2.81
CA THR A 392 -8.67 -4.07 -3.78
C THR A 392 -9.91 -4.56 -4.54
N PHE A 393 -9.97 -5.84 -4.88
CA PHE A 393 -11.17 -6.40 -5.52
C PHE A 393 -12.36 -6.48 -4.56
N TRP A 394 -12.15 -6.95 -3.32
CA TRP A 394 -13.22 -6.98 -2.32
C TRP A 394 -13.82 -5.60 -2.07
N GLU A 395 -12.97 -4.59 -1.95
CA GLU A 395 -13.41 -3.20 -1.77
C GLU A 395 -14.12 -2.66 -3.01
N ALA A 396 -13.67 -3.00 -4.23
CA ALA A 396 -14.31 -2.60 -5.46
C ALA A 396 -15.73 -3.16 -5.63
N LEU A 397 -16.03 -4.33 -5.03
CA LEU A 397 -17.37 -4.92 -5.07
C LEU A 397 -18.42 -4.06 -4.36
N GLU A 398 -18.04 -3.20 -3.43
CA GLU A 398 -18.97 -2.33 -2.70
C GLU A 398 -19.73 -1.39 -3.65
N ASP A 399 -19.01 -0.74 -4.55
CA ASP A 399 -19.59 0.23 -5.48
C ASP A 399 -19.92 -0.38 -6.85
N PHE A 400 -19.19 -1.42 -7.27
CA PHE A 400 -19.23 -1.92 -8.65
C PHE A 400 -19.63 -3.39 -8.79
N GLY A 401 -19.88 -4.10 -7.68
CA GLY A 401 -20.10 -5.54 -7.69
C GLY A 401 -21.27 -5.97 -8.58
N ILE A 402 -22.41 -5.27 -8.51
CA ILE A 402 -23.59 -5.55 -9.36
C ILE A 402 -23.26 -5.33 -10.85
N ALA A 403 -22.49 -4.29 -11.17
CA ALA A 403 -22.13 -4.00 -12.57
C ALA A 403 -21.13 -5.03 -13.12
N LEU A 404 -20.23 -5.51 -12.27
CA LEU A 404 -19.27 -6.57 -12.64
C LEU A 404 -19.97 -7.91 -12.83
N SER A 405 -20.84 -8.33 -11.92
CA SER A 405 -21.55 -9.62 -12.00
C SER A 405 -22.47 -9.76 -13.24
N LYS A 406 -22.91 -8.61 -13.79
CA LYS A 406 -23.66 -8.60 -15.07
C LYS A 406 -22.80 -8.70 -16.31
N SER A 407 -21.50 -8.52 -16.20
CA SER A 407 -20.58 -8.51 -17.34
C SER A 407 -19.58 -9.64 -17.34
N MET A 408 -19.41 -10.32 -16.21
CA MET A 408 -18.50 -11.45 -16.01
C MET A 408 -18.90 -12.29 -14.79
N LYS A 409 -18.53 -13.55 -14.78
CA LYS A 409 -18.78 -14.46 -13.65
C LYS A 409 -17.69 -14.22 -12.59
N LEU A 410 -18.13 -13.88 -11.35
CA LEU A 410 -17.24 -13.57 -10.25
C LEU A 410 -17.10 -14.75 -9.31
N HIS A 411 -15.87 -15.19 -9.06
CA HIS A 411 -15.54 -16.29 -8.15
C HIS A 411 -14.63 -15.77 -7.03
N ALA A 412 -14.87 -16.22 -5.80
CA ALA A 412 -14.02 -15.88 -4.68
C ALA A 412 -13.45 -17.14 -4.04
N TYR A 413 -12.14 -17.17 -3.85
CA TYR A 413 -11.49 -18.23 -3.07
C TYR A 413 -11.37 -17.75 -1.63
N LEU A 414 -11.95 -18.49 -0.70
CA LEU A 414 -11.94 -18.20 0.74
C LEU A 414 -11.13 -19.28 1.46
N PHE A 415 -10.33 -18.82 2.41
CA PHE A 415 -9.54 -19.63 3.30
C PHE A 415 -10.09 -19.52 4.73
N CYS A 416 -9.32 -19.92 5.74
CA CYS A 416 -9.76 -19.81 7.11
C CYS A 416 -10.07 -18.37 7.53
N ASN A 417 -10.94 -18.21 8.51
CA ASN A 417 -11.11 -16.98 9.25
C ASN A 417 -9.86 -16.69 10.10
N GLU A 418 -9.71 -15.47 10.56
CA GLU A 418 -8.64 -15.01 11.44
C GLU A 418 -9.22 -14.54 12.77
N LYS A 419 -8.45 -14.59 13.86
CA LYS A 419 -8.78 -13.97 15.11
C LYS A 419 -8.00 -12.69 15.33
N ASN A 420 -8.69 -11.61 15.70
CA ASN A 420 -8.04 -10.38 16.14
C ASN A 420 -7.46 -10.52 17.55
N LEU A 421 -6.80 -9.47 18.07
CA LEU A 421 -6.21 -9.47 19.40
C LEU A 421 -7.24 -9.61 20.54
N TYR A 422 -8.52 -9.38 20.27
CA TYR A 422 -9.63 -9.51 21.23
C TYR A 422 -10.30 -10.89 21.16
N GLY A 423 -9.88 -11.75 20.25
CA GLY A 423 -10.45 -13.09 20.04
C GLY A 423 -11.65 -13.14 19.08
N ASP A 424 -12.05 -11.99 18.49
CA ASP A 424 -13.15 -11.95 17.54
C ASP A 424 -12.72 -12.53 16.19
N TRP A 425 -13.62 -13.29 15.57
CA TRP A 425 -13.43 -13.76 14.22
C TRP A 425 -13.48 -12.62 13.21
N VAL A 426 -12.41 -12.46 12.48
CA VAL A 426 -12.24 -11.52 11.36
C VAL A 426 -11.74 -12.26 10.14
N GLY A 427 -11.46 -11.58 9.06
CA GLY A 427 -10.98 -12.22 7.83
C GLY A 427 -12.00 -12.10 6.70
N TYR A 428 -11.58 -12.45 5.51
CA TYR A 428 -12.41 -12.30 4.31
C TYR A 428 -13.70 -13.13 4.35
N PRO A 429 -13.71 -14.39 4.86
CA PRO A 429 -14.93 -15.17 4.91
C PRO A 429 -16.03 -14.48 5.72
N VAL A 430 -15.71 -14.05 6.94
CA VAL A 430 -16.67 -13.39 7.84
C VAL A 430 -17.08 -12.01 7.33
N ARG A 431 -16.13 -11.23 6.78
CA ARG A 431 -16.39 -9.85 6.34
C ARG A 431 -17.16 -9.77 5.03
N ASN A 432 -16.87 -10.67 4.08
CA ASN A 432 -17.25 -10.48 2.69
C ASN A 432 -18.30 -11.49 2.20
N TYR A 433 -18.36 -12.71 2.73
CA TYR A 433 -19.27 -13.72 2.21
C TYR A 433 -20.73 -13.22 2.20
N HIS A 434 -21.25 -12.87 3.36
CA HIS A 434 -22.64 -12.41 3.47
C HIS A 434 -22.95 -11.14 2.65
N LYS A 435 -21.95 -10.26 2.55
CA LYS A 435 -22.08 -8.99 1.84
C LYS A 435 -22.22 -9.16 0.32
N TYR A 436 -21.57 -10.18 -0.22
CA TYR A 436 -21.44 -10.35 -1.68
C TYR A 436 -21.93 -11.69 -2.22
N ALA A 437 -22.53 -12.54 -1.39
CA ALA A 437 -22.98 -13.86 -1.80
C ALA A 437 -23.93 -13.84 -3.01
N ASP A 438 -24.78 -12.82 -3.13
CA ASP A 438 -25.77 -12.69 -4.22
C ASP A 438 -25.16 -12.30 -5.58
N ILE A 439 -23.92 -11.80 -5.59
CA ILE A 439 -23.23 -11.36 -6.82
C ILE A 439 -22.07 -12.26 -7.20
N LEU A 440 -21.67 -13.15 -6.29
CA LEU A 440 -20.63 -14.15 -6.56
C LEU A 440 -21.27 -15.39 -7.18
N GLN A 441 -20.82 -15.75 -8.37
CA GLN A 441 -21.24 -16.98 -9.04
C GLN A 441 -20.86 -18.22 -8.20
N THR A 442 -19.64 -18.21 -7.66
CA THR A 442 -19.14 -19.31 -6.83
C THR A 442 -18.25 -18.76 -5.72
N VAL A 443 -18.44 -19.33 -4.53
CA VAL A 443 -17.53 -19.16 -3.40
C VAL A 443 -16.81 -20.47 -3.15
N ILE A 444 -15.52 -20.48 -3.41
CA ILE A 444 -14.64 -21.64 -3.26
C ILE A 444 -14.06 -21.64 -1.86
N CYS A 445 -14.35 -22.66 -1.09
CA CYS A 445 -13.77 -22.91 0.23
C CYS A 445 -12.64 -23.94 0.13
N ASP A 446 -11.56 -23.73 0.88
CA ASP A 446 -10.42 -24.65 0.96
C ASP A 446 -10.71 -25.90 1.79
N SER A 447 -11.84 -25.91 2.50
CA SER A 447 -12.26 -26.98 3.40
C SER A 447 -13.78 -27.08 3.52
N GLN A 448 -14.29 -28.28 3.78
CA GLN A 448 -15.69 -28.51 4.11
C GLN A 448 -16.07 -27.79 5.41
N PHE A 449 -15.13 -27.75 6.38
CA PHE A 449 -15.32 -27.02 7.63
C PHE A 449 -15.70 -25.57 7.39
N LEU A 450 -14.98 -24.87 6.52
CA LEU A 450 -15.27 -23.46 6.21
C LEU A 450 -16.63 -23.30 5.52
N ALA A 451 -16.96 -24.17 4.58
CA ALA A 451 -18.25 -24.14 3.90
C ALA A 451 -19.41 -24.34 4.89
N ASP A 452 -19.29 -25.32 5.80
CA ASP A 452 -20.28 -25.60 6.81
C ASP A 452 -20.40 -24.47 7.84
N GLU A 453 -19.26 -23.88 8.23
CA GLU A 453 -19.22 -22.71 9.13
C GLU A 453 -19.94 -21.50 8.52
N LEU A 454 -19.68 -21.21 7.25
CA LEU A 454 -20.34 -20.09 6.56
C LEU A 454 -21.85 -20.36 6.40
N ALA A 455 -22.22 -21.57 6.02
CA ALA A 455 -23.61 -21.96 5.87
C ALA A 455 -24.39 -21.84 7.19
N ALA A 456 -23.79 -22.30 8.30
CA ALA A 456 -24.40 -22.22 9.62
C ALA A 456 -24.42 -20.78 10.18
N ARG A 457 -23.32 -20.06 10.04
CA ARG A 457 -23.17 -18.69 10.57
C ARG A 457 -24.13 -17.69 9.93
N PHE A 458 -24.32 -17.80 8.61
CA PHE A 458 -25.13 -16.88 7.84
C PHE A 458 -26.51 -17.44 7.47
N LEU A 459 -26.88 -18.62 7.99
CA LEU A 459 -28.16 -19.29 7.72
C LEU A 459 -28.44 -19.38 6.21
N VAL A 460 -27.43 -19.80 5.45
CA VAL A 460 -27.46 -19.81 3.99
C VAL A 460 -28.60 -20.70 3.48
N PRO A 461 -29.52 -20.18 2.63
CA PRO A 461 -30.60 -20.98 2.06
C PRO A 461 -30.06 -22.10 1.15
N PRO A 462 -30.75 -23.25 1.03
CA PRO A 462 -30.30 -24.37 0.19
C PRO A 462 -29.97 -23.98 -1.26
N GLN A 463 -30.72 -23.05 -1.84
CA GLN A 463 -30.49 -22.57 -3.21
C GLN A 463 -29.15 -21.85 -3.32
N GLN A 464 -28.81 -21.04 -2.33
CA GLN A 464 -27.55 -20.27 -2.29
C GLN A 464 -26.39 -21.15 -1.81
N ALA A 465 -26.64 -22.20 -1.02
CA ALA A 465 -25.63 -23.16 -0.61
C ALA A 465 -24.98 -23.87 -1.81
N ALA A 466 -25.69 -23.95 -2.95
CA ALA A 466 -25.13 -24.50 -4.19
C ALA A 466 -23.97 -23.68 -4.75
N SER A 467 -23.83 -22.38 -4.40
CA SER A 467 -22.70 -21.55 -4.79
C SER A 467 -21.45 -21.76 -3.92
N LEU A 468 -21.60 -22.36 -2.73
CA LEU A 468 -20.48 -22.78 -1.87
C LEU A 468 -19.89 -24.07 -2.41
N ARG A 469 -18.65 -24.03 -2.86
CA ARG A 469 -17.93 -25.18 -3.41
C ARG A 469 -16.67 -25.45 -2.61
N VAL A 470 -16.44 -26.67 -2.23
CA VAL A 470 -15.18 -27.10 -1.61
C VAL A 470 -14.25 -27.62 -2.68
N LEU A 471 -13.07 -27.05 -2.79
CA LEU A 471 -12.03 -27.54 -3.67
C LEU A 471 -10.83 -28.00 -2.85
N ASP A 472 -10.53 -29.26 -2.96
CA ASP A 472 -9.39 -29.89 -2.31
C ASP A 472 -8.07 -29.36 -2.91
N THR A 473 -7.34 -28.51 -2.19
CA THR A 473 -6.04 -28.01 -2.62
C THR A 473 -5.11 -29.15 -3.03
N PRO A 474 -4.55 -29.15 -4.25
CA PRO A 474 -3.74 -30.26 -4.74
C PRO A 474 -2.38 -30.31 -4.06
N ILE A 475 -1.81 -31.51 -4.00
CA ILE A 475 -0.40 -31.72 -3.64
C ILE A 475 0.43 -31.53 -4.91
N ASN A 476 1.30 -30.53 -4.90
CA ASN A 476 2.11 -30.19 -6.08
C ASN A 476 3.20 -31.23 -6.33
N THR A 477 3.93 -31.58 -5.27
CA THR A 477 5.03 -32.54 -5.35
C THR A 477 4.69 -33.77 -4.54
N VAL A 478 4.61 -34.91 -5.21
CA VAL A 478 4.44 -36.18 -4.52
C VAL A 478 5.80 -36.58 -3.94
N ILE A 479 5.98 -36.30 -2.68
CA ILE A 479 7.21 -36.63 -1.96
C ILE A 479 7.27 -38.14 -1.75
N ALA A 480 8.42 -38.74 -2.04
CA ALA A 480 8.64 -40.14 -1.72
C ALA A 480 8.49 -40.38 -0.21
N PRO A 481 7.85 -41.47 0.23
CA PRO A 481 7.75 -41.77 1.64
C PRO A 481 9.14 -41.70 2.30
N ALA A 482 9.29 -40.86 3.30
CA ALA A 482 10.57 -40.73 3.97
C ALA A 482 10.98 -42.09 4.54
N THR A 483 12.11 -42.66 4.12
CA THR A 483 12.62 -43.89 4.68
C THR A 483 13.18 -43.60 6.06
N PRO A 484 12.60 -44.11 7.16
CA PRO A 484 13.09 -43.82 8.49
C PRO A 484 14.53 -44.29 8.66
N VAL A 485 15.38 -43.42 9.14
CA VAL A 485 16.70 -43.86 9.63
C VAL A 485 16.47 -44.61 10.93
N MET A 486 16.92 -45.91 10.99
CA MET A 486 16.81 -46.69 12.21
C MET A 486 17.54 -45.97 13.34
N ARG A 487 16.78 -45.49 14.32
CA ARG A 487 17.28 -44.82 15.50
C ARG A 487 17.96 -45.83 16.43
N ARG A 488 19.15 -45.47 16.94
CA ARG A 488 19.81 -46.24 17.99
C ARG A 488 19.03 -46.07 19.31
N PRO A 489 19.07 -47.07 20.22
CA PRO A 489 18.34 -46.97 21.49
C PRO A 489 18.78 -45.77 22.38
N ASP A 490 20.00 -45.27 22.20
CA ASP A 490 20.55 -44.15 22.90
C ASP A 490 20.26 -42.78 22.29
N GLN A 491 19.61 -42.73 21.10
CA GLN A 491 19.27 -41.50 20.42
C GLN A 491 17.85 -41.01 20.82
N ARG A 492 17.74 -39.70 21.07
CA ARG A 492 16.44 -39.05 21.35
C ARG A 492 15.54 -39.06 20.12
N PRO A 493 14.21 -39.22 20.31
CA PRO A 493 13.24 -38.97 19.24
C PRO A 493 13.32 -37.54 18.73
N ARG A 494 13.01 -37.34 17.44
CA ARG A 494 13.00 -36.01 16.84
C ARG A 494 11.60 -35.64 16.42
N VAL A 495 11.13 -34.50 16.89
CA VAL A 495 9.87 -33.88 16.51
C VAL A 495 10.13 -32.65 15.69
N TYR A 496 9.48 -32.58 14.55
CA TYR A 496 9.57 -31.42 13.64
C TYR A 496 8.32 -30.58 13.74
N TRP A 497 8.50 -29.28 13.62
CA TRP A 497 7.44 -28.29 13.56
C TRP A 497 7.85 -27.23 12.55
N ALA A 498 6.90 -26.76 11.71
CA ALA A 498 7.15 -25.65 10.82
C ALA A 498 5.93 -24.73 10.71
N GLY A 499 6.19 -23.43 10.71
CA GLY A 499 5.18 -22.41 10.58
C GLY A 499 5.70 -21.02 10.90
N ARG A 500 4.84 -20.03 10.75
CA ARG A 500 5.12 -18.69 11.26
C ARG A 500 5.18 -18.76 12.79
N LEU A 501 6.17 -18.08 13.38
CA LEU A 501 6.26 -17.99 14.83
C LEU A 501 5.31 -16.87 15.33
N ASP A 502 4.02 -17.15 15.26
CA ASP A 502 2.95 -16.22 15.58
C ASP A 502 1.85 -16.88 16.44
N ARG A 503 0.88 -16.06 16.85
CA ARG A 503 -0.27 -16.47 17.65
C ARG A 503 -1.13 -17.53 16.96
N GLN A 504 -1.27 -17.48 15.64
CA GLN A 504 -2.08 -18.47 14.89
C GLN A 504 -1.52 -19.88 15.06
N LYS A 505 -0.20 -20.02 14.96
CA LYS A 505 0.49 -21.32 15.01
C LYS A 505 0.80 -21.80 16.42
N ARG A 506 0.48 -21.00 17.47
CA ARG A 506 0.59 -21.37 18.88
C ARG A 506 1.96 -21.99 19.21
N VAL A 507 3.04 -21.32 18.82
CA VAL A 507 4.39 -21.74 19.15
C VAL A 507 4.61 -21.84 20.67
N ASP A 508 3.85 -21.08 21.47
CA ASP A 508 3.80 -21.16 22.93
C ASP A 508 3.41 -22.58 23.40
N ILE A 509 2.39 -23.19 22.80
CA ILE A 509 1.98 -24.57 23.05
C ILE A 509 3.09 -25.55 22.65
N ALA A 510 3.68 -25.35 21.46
CA ALA A 510 4.76 -26.22 20.99
C ALA A 510 5.98 -26.18 21.92
N PHE A 511 6.32 -25.02 22.49
CA PHE A 511 7.38 -24.89 23.49
C PHE A 511 7.01 -25.57 24.81
N ALA A 512 5.78 -25.38 25.31
CA ALA A 512 5.31 -26.03 26.53
C ALA A 512 5.32 -27.59 26.40
N ILE A 513 5.01 -28.11 25.21
CA ILE A 513 5.14 -29.56 24.92
C ILE A 513 6.61 -29.96 25.00
N ALA A 514 7.53 -29.19 24.40
CA ALA A 514 8.96 -29.50 24.42
C ALA A 514 9.54 -29.48 25.86
N GLU A 515 9.15 -28.53 26.70
CA GLU A 515 9.54 -28.47 28.11
C GLU A 515 9.12 -29.71 28.91
N GLN A 516 7.94 -30.30 28.60
CA GLN A 516 7.47 -31.55 29.23
C GLN A 516 8.14 -32.81 28.68
N MET A 517 8.94 -32.68 27.60
CA MET A 517 9.60 -33.81 26.94
C MET A 517 11.12 -33.59 26.79
N PRO A 518 11.88 -33.47 27.89
CA PRO A 518 13.31 -33.16 27.82
C PRO A 518 14.17 -34.26 27.18
N ASP A 519 13.61 -35.45 27.00
CA ASP A 519 14.20 -36.61 26.33
C ASP A 519 13.93 -36.65 24.83
N VAL A 520 13.32 -35.61 24.25
CA VAL A 520 12.97 -35.47 22.83
C VAL A 520 13.65 -34.22 22.27
N ASP A 521 14.20 -34.31 21.06
CA ASP A 521 14.78 -33.18 20.35
C ASP A 521 13.73 -32.57 19.42
N PHE A 522 13.49 -31.27 19.54
CA PHE A 522 12.54 -30.54 18.71
C PHE A 522 13.28 -29.62 17.74
N HIS A 523 12.88 -29.64 16.47
CA HIS A 523 13.43 -28.81 15.41
C HIS A 523 12.33 -27.96 14.78
N PHE A 524 12.50 -26.64 14.84
CA PHE A 524 11.46 -25.67 14.45
C PHE A 524 11.94 -24.82 13.28
N TRP A 525 11.21 -24.85 12.19
CA TRP A 525 11.42 -24.01 11.02
C TRP A 525 10.40 -22.90 10.97
N GLY A 526 10.88 -21.67 10.79
CA GLY A 526 10.07 -20.48 10.66
C GLY A 526 10.79 -19.22 11.13
N LYS A 527 10.12 -18.10 10.96
CA LYS A 527 10.58 -16.82 11.50
C LYS A 527 9.43 -16.09 12.19
N PRO A 528 9.73 -15.23 13.18
CA PRO A 528 8.75 -14.31 13.73
C PRO A 528 8.18 -13.43 12.62
N THR A 529 6.87 -13.22 12.65
CA THR A 529 6.20 -12.19 11.87
C THR A 529 6.00 -10.94 12.73
N LEU A 530 5.20 -9.98 12.27
CA LEU A 530 4.92 -8.71 12.97
C LEU A 530 4.30 -8.86 14.38
N ASP A 531 3.94 -10.08 14.77
CA ASP A 531 3.43 -10.37 16.12
C ASP A 531 4.59 -10.44 17.13
N ARG A 532 4.76 -9.39 17.93
CA ARG A 532 5.80 -9.27 18.98
C ARG A 532 5.65 -10.25 20.13
N GLY A 533 4.64 -11.12 20.12
CA GLY A 533 4.38 -12.10 21.16
C GLY A 533 5.52 -13.12 21.33
N PHE A 534 6.15 -13.52 20.22
CA PHE A 534 7.26 -14.48 20.20
C PHE A 534 8.50 -13.98 20.96
N GLU A 535 8.84 -12.69 20.91
CA GLU A 535 10.02 -12.11 21.56
C GLU A 535 10.04 -12.31 23.09
N LYS A 536 8.88 -12.65 23.68
CA LYS A 536 8.73 -12.87 25.11
C LYS A 536 8.81 -14.34 25.53
N LEU A 537 8.87 -15.25 24.55
CA LEU A 537 8.91 -16.69 24.82
C LEU A 537 10.36 -17.13 25.05
N SER A 538 10.59 -17.87 26.13
CA SER A 538 11.88 -18.57 26.34
C SER A 538 11.90 -19.82 25.48
N VAL A 539 12.96 -20.00 24.70
CA VAL A 539 13.15 -21.21 23.89
C VAL A 539 13.66 -22.34 24.79
N PRO A 540 12.96 -23.48 24.89
CA PRO A 540 13.39 -24.62 25.69
C PRO A 540 14.76 -25.17 25.22
N GLU A 541 15.54 -25.75 26.15
CA GLU A 541 16.90 -26.24 25.86
C GLU A 541 16.93 -27.36 24.79
N ASN A 542 15.86 -28.14 24.66
CA ASN A 542 15.71 -29.22 23.68
C ASN A 542 15.05 -28.78 22.38
N VAL A 543 14.89 -27.48 22.15
CA VAL A 543 14.38 -26.90 20.92
C VAL A 543 15.51 -26.22 20.13
N THR A 544 15.64 -26.59 18.87
CA THR A 544 16.51 -25.94 17.90
C THR A 544 15.70 -25.14 16.92
N LEU A 545 15.99 -23.84 16.79
CA LEU A 545 15.40 -22.96 15.77
C LEU A 545 16.26 -23.04 14.50
N GLU A 546 15.75 -23.68 13.47
CA GLU A 546 16.46 -23.98 12.21
C GLU A 546 16.38 -22.84 11.17
N GLY A 547 15.53 -21.84 11.40
CA GLY A 547 15.31 -20.75 10.46
C GLY A 547 14.31 -21.07 9.35
N LEU A 548 14.51 -20.49 8.17
CA LEU A 548 13.65 -20.70 7.01
C LEU A 548 14.16 -21.87 6.16
N TYR A 549 13.24 -22.58 5.53
CA TYR A 549 13.54 -23.54 4.45
C TYR A 549 12.92 -23.01 3.13
N LYS A 550 13.48 -23.43 2.02
CA LYS A 550 12.98 -23.05 0.70
C LYS A 550 11.89 -24.01 0.23
N ASP A 551 12.22 -25.28 0.16
CA ASP A 551 11.31 -26.34 -0.26
C ASP A 551 11.18 -27.39 0.85
N PHE A 552 10.01 -28.00 0.99
CA PHE A 552 9.77 -28.99 2.04
C PHE A 552 10.71 -30.20 1.94
N GLU A 553 11.15 -30.56 0.74
CA GLU A 553 12.07 -31.63 0.46
C GLU A 553 13.51 -31.36 0.97
N ASP A 554 13.87 -30.08 1.19
CA ASP A 554 15.16 -29.70 1.76
C ASP A 554 15.30 -30.11 3.24
N LEU A 555 14.17 -30.37 3.90
CA LEU A 555 14.14 -30.79 5.29
C LEU A 555 14.67 -32.21 5.45
N PRO A 556 15.39 -32.50 6.54
CA PRO A 556 15.96 -33.84 6.80
C PRO A 556 14.86 -34.85 7.23
N LEU A 557 13.84 -35.06 6.36
CA LEU A 557 12.61 -35.81 6.64
C LEU A 557 12.87 -37.25 7.11
N ALA A 558 13.94 -37.90 6.65
CA ALA A 558 14.32 -39.25 7.08
C ALA A 558 14.67 -39.34 8.58
N LYS A 559 14.97 -38.20 9.22
CA LYS A 559 15.29 -38.13 10.65
C LYS A 559 14.08 -37.73 11.51
N CYS A 560 12.93 -37.47 10.91
CA CYS A 560 11.73 -37.03 11.62
C CYS A 560 10.95 -38.25 12.12
N ASP A 561 10.78 -38.38 13.43
CA ASP A 561 9.98 -39.43 14.06
C ASP A 561 8.50 -39.05 14.12
N ALA A 562 8.18 -37.76 14.34
CA ALA A 562 6.82 -37.24 14.33
C ALA A 562 6.83 -35.78 13.92
N TRP A 563 5.73 -35.33 13.29
CA TRP A 563 5.47 -33.95 13.01
C TRP A 563 4.44 -33.39 13.99
N LEU A 564 4.75 -32.28 14.63
CA LEU A 564 3.87 -31.58 15.55
C LEU A 564 3.20 -30.39 14.88
N TYR A 565 1.89 -30.22 15.08
CA TYR A 565 1.11 -29.10 14.57
C TYR A 565 0.20 -28.54 15.68
N THR A 566 0.29 -27.23 15.98
CA THR A 566 -0.31 -26.60 17.16
C THR A 566 -1.20 -25.41 16.85
N ALA A 567 -1.63 -25.20 15.61
CA ALA A 567 -2.42 -24.01 15.23
C ALA A 567 -3.74 -23.90 15.99
N GLU A 568 -4.13 -22.68 16.33
CA GLU A 568 -5.42 -22.36 16.97
C GLU A 568 -6.55 -22.24 15.93
N TRP A 569 -6.24 -21.80 14.72
CA TRP A 569 -7.18 -21.79 13.59
C TRP A 569 -6.39 -21.94 12.28
N ASP A 570 -6.95 -22.69 11.35
CA ASP A 570 -6.42 -22.82 9.99
C ASP A 570 -7.50 -23.37 9.04
N GLY A 571 -7.27 -23.24 7.74
CA GLY A 571 -7.97 -24.02 6.72
C GLY A 571 -7.38 -25.43 6.62
N VAL A 572 -7.12 -25.90 5.38
CA VAL A 572 -6.30 -27.09 5.15
C VAL A 572 -4.85 -26.64 4.86
N PRO A 573 -3.95 -26.71 5.86
CA PRO A 573 -2.60 -26.19 5.71
C PRO A 573 -1.77 -27.01 4.72
N ASN A 574 -1.12 -26.36 3.77
CA ASN A 574 -0.22 -27.03 2.82
C ASN A 574 0.85 -27.87 3.52
N ILE A 575 1.38 -27.40 4.65
CA ILE A 575 2.39 -28.16 5.42
C ILE A 575 1.88 -29.54 5.89
N LEU A 576 0.60 -29.65 6.28
CA LEU A 576 0.03 -30.94 6.66
C LEU A 576 -0.13 -31.86 5.46
N LEU A 577 -0.40 -31.31 4.27
CA LEU A 577 -0.46 -32.07 3.02
C LEU A 577 0.93 -32.59 2.63
N ASP A 578 1.96 -31.75 2.73
CA ASP A 578 3.35 -32.09 2.44
C ASP A 578 3.85 -33.19 3.39
N VAL A 579 3.59 -33.05 4.70
CA VAL A 579 3.94 -34.04 5.73
C VAL A 579 3.22 -35.36 5.51
N SER A 580 1.93 -35.31 5.16
CA SER A 580 1.15 -36.52 4.82
C SER A 580 1.71 -37.18 3.57
N SER A 581 2.09 -36.42 2.54
CA SER A 581 2.73 -36.90 1.32
C SER A 581 4.05 -37.64 1.60
N ALA A 582 4.82 -37.15 2.58
CA ALA A 582 6.04 -37.82 3.05
C ALA A 582 5.78 -39.04 3.99
N ALA A 583 4.52 -39.32 4.30
CA ALA A 583 4.08 -40.35 5.24
C ALA A 583 4.75 -40.23 6.63
N ILE A 584 4.94 -39.04 7.15
CA ILE A 584 5.44 -38.79 8.49
C ILE A 584 4.29 -38.85 9.50
N PRO A 585 4.44 -39.53 10.66
CA PRO A 585 3.40 -39.52 11.69
C PRO A 585 3.05 -38.13 12.15
N LEU A 586 1.77 -37.80 12.12
CA LEU A 586 1.20 -36.49 12.47
C LEU A 586 0.60 -36.48 13.86
N VAL A 587 0.97 -35.51 14.68
CA VAL A 587 0.33 -35.15 15.96
C VAL A 587 -0.10 -33.69 15.86
N GLY A 588 -1.37 -33.37 16.05
CA GLY A 588 -1.74 -31.96 15.88
C GLY A 588 -3.16 -31.59 16.32
N SER A 589 -3.37 -30.28 16.43
CA SER A 589 -4.64 -29.66 16.81
C SER A 589 -5.71 -29.80 15.74
N ILE A 590 -6.91 -30.18 16.15
CA ILE A 590 -8.11 -30.03 15.33
C ILE A 590 -8.58 -28.58 15.43
N ALA A 591 -8.28 -27.80 14.40
CA ALA A 591 -8.54 -26.38 14.35
C ALA A 591 -9.02 -25.98 12.95
N GLY A 592 -10.31 -25.74 12.77
CA GLY A 592 -10.89 -25.46 11.45
C GLY A 592 -10.78 -26.65 10.51
N GLY A 593 -10.24 -26.42 9.29
CA GLY A 593 -10.09 -27.45 8.25
C GLY A 593 -9.00 -28.49 8.52
N THR A 594 -8.18 -28.36 9.57
CA THR A 594 -7.10 -29.32 9.87
C THR A 594 -7.59 -30.73 10.11
N GLY A 595 -8.86 -30.88 10.57
CA GLY A 595 -9.50 -32.18 10.76
C GLY A 595 -9.69 -33.01 9.47
N GLU A 596 -9.57 -32.39 8.31
CA GLU A 596 -9.60 -33.11 7.03
C GLU A 596 -8.31 -33.89 6.72
N VAL A 597 -7.22 -33.53 7.44
CA VAL A 597 -5.92 -34.21 7.34
C VAL A 597 -5.60 -34.99 8.62
N LEU A 598 -5.91 -34.40 9.78
CA LEU A 598 -5.70 -35.05 11.08
C LEU A 598 -6.86 -36.03 11.39
N VAL A 599 -6.85 -37.15 10.67
CA VAL A 599 -7.91 -38.15 10.74
C VAL A 599 -7.64 -39.15 11.86
N GLN A 600 -8.67 -39.42 12.68
CA GLN A 600 -8.61 -40.44 13.73
C GLN A 600 -8.19 -41.80 13.13
N ASP A 601 -7.41 -42.57 13.84
CA ASP A 601 -6.85 -43.88 13.43
C ASP A 601 -5.75 -43.82 12.33
N MET A 602 -5.45 -42.64 11.76
CA MET A 602 -4.37 -42.47 10.79
C MET A 602 -3.33 -41.43 11.27
N SER A 603 -3.71 -40.59 12.19
CA SER A 603 -2.90 -39.59 12.87
C SER A 603 -3.24 -39.53 14.35
N GLU A 604 -2.64 -38.60 15.08
CA GLU A 604 -2.91 -38.35 16.50
C GLU A 604 -3.57 -36.96 16.67
N PRO A 605 -4.87 -36.83 16.42
CA PRO A 605 -5.57 -35.55 16.56
C PRO A 605 -5.75 -35.14 18.02
N VAL A 606 -5.57 -33.87 18.32
CA VAL A 606 -5.82 -33.24 19.63
C VAL A 606 -6.96 -32.23 19.49
N THR A 607 -8.06 -32.49 20.16
CA THR A 607 -9.29 -31.67 20.04
C THR A 607 -9.27 -30.45 20.96
N GLN A 608 -8.64 -30.55 22.12
CA GLN A 608 -8.46 -29.42 23.05
C GLN A 608 -7.06 -28.85 22.86
N ILE A 609 -6.97 -27.75 22.14
CA ILE A 609 -5.71 -27.17 21.67
C ILE A 609 -4.76 -26.83 22.83
N GLU A 610 -5.29 -26.47 23.97
CA GLU A 610 -4.52 -26.06 25.15
C GLU A 610 -4.18 -27.22 26.10
N ASP A 611 -4.64 -28.44 25.82
CA ASP A 611 -4.28 -29.63 26.59
C ASP A 611 -2.88 -30.14 26.18
N ILE A 612 -1.84 -29.57 26.79
CA ILE A 612 -0.44 -29.94 26.54
C ILE A 612 -0.21 -31.42 26.77
N ASP A 613 -0.83 -32.00 27.82
CA ASP A 613 -0.68 -33.41 28.16
C ASP A 613 -1.25 -34.34 27.09
N ALA A 614 -2.28 -33.90 26.36
CA ALA A 614 -2.82 -34.67 25.24
C ALA A 614 -1.80 -34.81 24.08
N TYR A 615 -1.08 -33.73 23.77
CA TYR A 615 0.00 -33.80 22.76
C TYR A 615 1.14 -34.68 23.23
N VAL A 616 1.56 -34.53 24.49
CA VAL A 616 2.60 -35.37 25.09
C VAL A 616 2.22 -36.85 25.01
N ARG A 617 1.00 -37.21 25.43
CA ARG A 617 0.49 -38.58 25.31
C ARG A 617 0.47 -39.06 23.85
N ALA A 618 0.06 -38.21 22.91
CA ALA A 618 0.02 -38.52 21.49
C ALA A 618 1.42 -38.80 20.92
N LEU A 619 2.40 -37.91 21.20
CA LEU A 619 3.79 -38.14 20.82
C LEU A 619 4.37 -39.40 21.43
N ARG A 620 4.09 -39.67 22.71
CA ARG A 620 4.53 -40.90 23.40
C ARG A 620 3.94 -42.17 22.73
N ARG A 621 2.67 -42.14 22.26
CA ARG A 621 2.09 -43.26 21.48
C ARG A 621 2.85 -43.48 20.17
N VAL A 622 3.19 -42.42 19.44
CA VAL A 622 4.00 -42.52 18.23
C VAL A 622 5.35 -43.17 18.49
N PHE A 623 6.03 -42.75 19.60
CA PHE A 623 7.37 -43.27 19.94
C PHE A 623 7.35 -44.69 20.52
N SER A 624 6.24 -45.11 21.13
CA SER A 624 6.10 -46.46 21.66
C SER A 624 5.84 -47.52 20.58
N ASP A 625 5.23 -47.09 19.45
CA ASP A 625 4.96 -47.97 18.28
C ASP A 625 5.29 -47.22 16.97
N PRO A 626 6.57 -47.00 16.66
CA PRO A 626 6.97 -46.27 15.47
C PRO A 626 6.54 -46.96 14.16
N ALA A 627 6.56 -48.28 14.14
CA ALA A 627 6.17 -49.08 12.97
C ALA A 627 4.65 -48.95 12.68
N GLY A 628 3.81 -49.07 13.71
CA GLY A 628 2.39 -48.86 13.60
C GLY A 628 2.01 -47.43 13.23
N ALA A 629 2.65 -46.43 13.86
CA ALA A 629 2.47 -45.04 13.51
C ALA A 629 2.81 -44.73 12.06
N ARG A 630 3.90 -45.33 11.56
CA ARG A 630 4.30 -45.25 10.16
C ARG A 630 3.30 -45.90 9.21
N SER A 631 2.82 -47.09 9.56
CA SER A 631 1.78 -47.78 8.78
C SER A 631 0.51 -46.94 8.66
N ARG A 632 0.10 -46.29 9.76
CA ARG A 632 -1.05 -45.34 9.77
C ARG A 632 -0.79 -44.14 8.88
N ALA A 633 0.41 -43.52 8.95
CA ALA A 633 0.81 -42.40 8.12
C ALA A 633 0.84 -42.76 6.62
N LEU A 634 1.24 -43.98 6.25
CA LEU A 634 1.16 -44.48 4.86
C LEU A 634 -0.29 -44.60 4.37
N LYS A 635 -1.21 -45.06 5.19
CA LYS A 635 -2.64 -45.10 4.84
C LYS A 635 -3.20 -43.68 4.63
N LEU A 636 -2.83 -42.74 5.51
CA LEU A 636 -3.23 -41.34 5.37
C LEU A 636 -2.69 -40.78 4.04
N ARG A 637 -1.43 -41.03 3.74
CA ARG A 637 -0.79 -40.61 2.48
C ARG A 637 -1.60 -41.09 1.26
N ASP A 638 -1.96 -42.35 1.20
CA ASP A 638 -2.67 -42.92 0.05
C ASP A 638 -4.03 -42.25 -0.17
N ILE A 639 -4.76 -41.95 0.91
CA ILE A 639 -6.03 -41.22 0.86
C ILE A 639 -5.83 -39.80 0.38
N ILE A 640 -4.87 -39.09 0.97
CA ILE A 640 -4.60 -37.67 0.65
C ILE A 640 -4.14 -37.53 -0.81
N LEU A 641 -3.24 -38.40 -1.30
CA LEU A 641 -2.79 -38.37 -2.69
C LEU A 641 -3.89 -38.68 -3.70
N SER A 642 -4.79 -39.64 -3.38
CA SER A 642 -5.91 -39.96 -4.26
C SER A 642 -6.92 -38.81 -4.36
N LYS A 643 -7.22 -38.15 -3.24
CA LYS A 643 -8.21 -37.07 -3.16
C LYS A 643 -7.67 -35.74 -3.73
N ARG A 644 -6.39 -35.44 -3.48
CA ARG A 644 -5.77 -34.15 -3.73
C ARG A 644 -4.74 -34.19 -4.87
N SER A 645 -5.07 -34.93 -5.94
CA SER A 645 -4.25 -34.91 -7.16
C SER A 645 -4.53 -33.65 -8.00
N SER A 646 -3.52 -33.18 -8.76
CA SER A 646 -3.70 -32.07 -9.70
C SER A 646 -4.79 -32.35 -10.74
N SER A 647 -4.92 -33.60 -11.19
CA SER A 647 -5.98 -33.99 -12.13
C SER A 647 -7.39 -33.92 -11.51
N ALA A 648 -7.55 -34.34 -10.25
CA ALA A 648 -8.82 -34.20 -9.53
C ALA A 648 -9.20 -32.72 -9.33
N TYR A 649 -8.22 -31.88 -9.00
CA TYR A 649 -8.43 -30.46 -8.85
C TYR A 649 -8.85 -29.80 -10.19
N SER A 650 -8.15 -30.12 -11.29
CA SER A 650 -8.51 -29.61 -12.63
C SER A 650 -9.90 -30.06 -13.05
N ALA A 651 -10.28 -31.30 -12.79
CA ALA A 651 -11.63 -31.81 -13.05
C ALA A 651 -12.69 -31.08 -12.22
N SER A 652 -12.39 -30.72 -10.96
CA SER A 652 -13.29 -29.95 -10.11
C SER A 652 -13.45 -28.51 -10.63
N ILE A 653 -12.37 -27.86 -11.08
CA ILE A 653 -12.44 -26.54 -11.74
C ILE A 653 -13.26 -26.61 -13.04
N GLN A 654 -13.04 -27.64 -13.86
CA GLN A 654 -13.83 -27.85 -15.08
C GLN A 654 -15.32 -28.00 -14.76
N SER A 655 -15.66 -28.83 -13.79
CA SER A 655 -17.06 -29.03 -13.33
C SER A 655 -17.66 -27.73 -12.83
N LEU A 656 -16.90 -26.92 -12.09
CA LEU A 656 -17.33 -25.62 -11.61
C LEU A 656 -17.70 -24.67 -12.75
N LEU A 657 -16.92 -24.67 -13.84
CA LEU A 657 -17.15 -23.80 -15.00
C LEU A 657 -18.28 -24.31 -15.93
N THR A 658 -18.45 -25.65 -16.06
CA THR A 658 -19.44 -26.27 -16.96
C THR A 658 -20.84 -26.36 -16.37
N CYS A 659 -21.01 -26.56 -15.04
CA CYS A 659 -22.32 -26.52 -14.38
C CYS A 659 -23.03 -25.16 -14.51
N GLU A 660 -22.34 -24.18 -15.01
CA GLU A 660 -22.83 -22.82 -15.17
C GLU A 660 -23.57 -22.64 -16.51
N ASP A 661 -23.24 -23.39 -17.53
CA ASP A 661 -23.83 -23.27 -18.88
C ASP A 661 -25.19 -23.99 -19.01
N GLU A 662 -25.54 -24.84 -18.05
CA GLU A 662 -26.85 -25.56 -18.04
C GLU A 662 -27.97 -24.76 -17.33
N ASN A 663 -27.64 -23.64 -16.67
CA ASN A 663 -28.61 -22.83 -15.92
C ASN A 663 -28.92 -21.47 -16.60
N GLU A 664 -28.35 -21.18 -17.77
CA GLU A 664 -28.73 -20.06 -18.65
C GLU A 664 -29.75 -20.54 -19.70
#